data_73db813b366a708fd146fb4402b81255
#
_entry.id   73db813b366a708fd146fb4402b81255
#
_cell.length_a   1.000
_cell.length_b   1.000
_cell.length_c   1.000
_cell.angle_alpha   90.00
_cell.angle_beta   90.00
_cell.angle_gamma   90.00
#
_symmetry.space_group_name_H-M   'P 1'
#
loop_
_entity.id
_entity.type
_entity.pdbx_description
1 polymer ?
#
loop_
_entity_poly.entity_id
_entity_poly.type
_entity_poly.pdbx_seq_one_letter_code
_entity_poly.pdbx_strand_id
1 'polypeptide(L)'
;MRQRFSGYFLSGIKFICKNIWRLAEEEEEFMPIGFEIAFPSLIEMAKDLGLELPYNDPALDDIYVKRDLKLKRITKEVMHEVPTSLLHSLEGMPDLDWGRLLKLQCPDGSFLFSPSATAYSFMQTGDHKCLKYLQNIVEKFDGGVPNVYPVDLFEHLWVVDRMERLGISRYFESEIKGCLNYVYRYWTEEGICWARNSRVHDVDDTAMGFRLLRLHGYDVSPDVLRRFEKDGMFFCFIGQSNQAVTGMYNLNRASQVLFPGEEILERAKSFSYTFLRQKQACKQLRDKWIITKDLPGEVEYALDFPWYASLPRVESRIYIEHYGGGDDVWIGKTLYRMPLVNNDLYLELAKADFNQLQSLHQLEWLSLHKWYEESGLISYGVSWRSVLRACFLATACIFEPDRAAERLGWVRTAVLADAISAYFRSKTCTTEMRRAFLRRFLDDADDDHVNCNNDRIRSGERRSRGLVEILRQLVDRLDYEAADMAARGGAHMQRRHLRRSWEEWLLTWRKEEESGAHFCLGIESGREETGLLLIRTVEVCGQRYGSGELKTEDSEYSRLARLASSIFHRLQLRMKLTQGTIENQTITKKLDKEVESEMQALVHTILKHSTSLSSKTKQTFLNVVKSFYYLAHCPTATLNNHISKVIFERVV
;
A
#
# COMPACT_ATOMS: atom_id res chain seq x y z
N MET A 1 23.92 -14.26 -40.41
CA MET A 1 23.68 -13.26 -39.36
C MET A 1 23.83 -11.81 -39.85
N ARG A 2 24.94 -11.38 -40.42
CA ARG A 2 25.15 -9.96 -40.80
C ARG A 2 24.03 -9.32 -41.66
N GLN A 3 23.46 -10.02 -42.62
CA GLN A 3 22.41 -9.46 -43.50
C GLN A 3 21.04 -9.29 -42.79
N ARG A 4 20.71 -10.12 -41.79
CA ARG A 4 19.41 -10.09 -41.12
C ARG A 4 19.24 -8.89 -40.17
N PHE A 5 20.34 -8.39 -39.58
CA PHE A 5 20.32 -7.31 -38.59
C PHE A 5 20.80 -5.96 -39.13
N SER A 6 21.18 -5.87 -40.39
CA SER A 6 21.70 -4.61 -40.97
C SER A 6 20.72 -3.44 -40.90
N GLY A 7 19.41 -3.73 -41.02
CA GLY A 7 18.37 -2.71 -40.91
C GLY A 7 18.26 -2.08 -39.54
N TYR A 8 18.31 -2.89 -38.48
CA TYR A 8 18.26 -2.40 -37.07
C TYR A 8 19.51 -1.61 -36.72
N PHE A 9 20.68 -2.06 -37.15
CA PHE A 9 21.96 -1.37 -36.97
C PHE A 9 21.96 0.02 -37.59
N LEU A 10 21.56 0.14 -38.85
CA LEU A 10 21.45 1.42 -39.56
C LEU A 10 20.41 2.35 -38.96
N SER A 11 19.30 1.79 -38.47
CA SER A 11 18.30 2.54 -37.75
C SER A 11 18.82 3.09 -36.40
N GLY A 12 19.61 2.29 -35.67
CA GLY A 12 20.26 2.72 -34.44
C GLY A 12 21.25 3.85 -34.67
N ILE A 13 22.13 3.75 -35.68
CA ILE A 13 23.05 4.83 -36.06
C ILE A 13 22.30 6.12 -36.37
N LYS A 14 21.26 6.04 -37.22
CA LYS A 14 20.41 7.21 -37.56
C LYS A 14 19.76 7.82 -36.33
N PHE A 15 19.32 6.98 -35.38
CA PHE A 15 18.76 7.47 -34.12
C PHE A 15 19.78 8.23 -33.29
N ILE A 16 21.00 7.69 -33.13
CA ILE A 16 22.09 8.37 -32.41
C ILE A 16 22.41 9.71 -33.07
N CYS A 17 22.64 9.72 -34.38
CA CYS A 17 22.94 10.96 -35.11
C CYS A 17 21.84 12.04 -34.94
N LYS A 18 20.57 11.63 -34.89
CA LYS A 18 19.45 12.55 -34.75
C LYS A 18 19.30 13.08 -33.31
N ASN A 19 19.69 12.32 -32.31
CA ASN A 19 19.36 12.60 -30.91
C ASN A 19 20.56 12.87 -30.00
N ILE A 20 21.80 12.87 -30.51
CA ILE A 20 23.01 13.04 -29.69
C ILE A 20 23.04 14.34 -28.92
N TRP A 21 22.49 15.42 -29.49
CA TRP A 21 22.35 16.72 -28.87
C TRP A 21 21.58 16.72 -27.54
N ARG A 22 20.71 15.72 -27.32
CA ARG A 22 19.96 15.55 -26.06
C ARG A 22 20.85 15.25 -24.86
N LEU A 23 22.08 14.78 -25.07
CA LEU A 23 23.02 14.57 -23.98
C LEU A 23 23.34 15.85 -23.18
N ALA A 24 23.23 17.01 -23.83
CA ALA A 24 23.41 18.32 -23.20
C ALA A 24 22.22 18.75 -22.33
N GLU A 25 21.03 18.18 -22.58
CA GLU A 25 19.80 18.50 -21.86
C GLU A 25 19.55 17.53 -20.67
N GLU A 26 20.27 16.41 -20.63
CA GLU A 26 20.09 15.37 -19.61
C GLU A 26 20.89 15.68 -18.35
N GLU A 27 20.18 15.76 -17.23
CA GLU A 27 20.80 15.84 -15.90
C GLU A 27 21.38 14.47 -15.53
N GLU A 28 22.50 14.48 -14.82
CA GLU A 28 23.22 13.24 -14.40
C GLU A 28 22.31 12.27 -13.62
N GLU A 29 21.33 12.79 -12.90
CA GLU A 29 20.36 12.00 -12.12
C GLU A 29 19.46 11.11 -12.97
N PHE A 30 19.27 11.40 -14.27
CA PHE A 30 18.39 10.65 -15.15
C PHE A 30 19.09 9.67 -16.09
N MET A 31 20.41 9.60 -16.06
CA MET A 31 21.16 8.66 -16.89
C MET A 31 21.12 7.23 -16.31
N PRO A 32 21.01 6.18 -17.14
CA PRO A 32 21.16 4.79 -16.69
C PRO A 32 22.46 4.54 -15.96
N ILE A 33 22.50 3.52 -15.07
CA ILE A 33 23.71 3.15 -14.33
C ILE A 33 24.88 2.91 -15.30
N GLY A 34 25.95 3.64 -15.08
CA GLY A 34 27.17 3.52 -15.88
C GLY A 34 27.05 4.06 -17.30
N PHE A 35 25.95 4.71 -17.67
CA PHE A 35 25.79 5.30 -18.99
C PHE A 35 26.93 6.29 -19.31
N GLU A 36 27.28 7.15 -18.37
CA GLU A 36 28.34 8.13 -18.49
C GLU A 36 29.75 7.50 -18.64
N ILE A 37 29.90 6.22 -18.32
CA ILE A 37 31.14 5.46 -18.52
C ILE A 37 31.08 4.68 -19.84
N ALA A 38 30.02 3.94 -20.06
CA ALA A 38 29.87 3.02 -21.18
C ALA A 38 29.63 3.75 -22.51
N PHE A 39 28.76 4.76 -22.54
CA PHE A 39 28.37 5.45 -23.77
C PHE A 39 29.55 6.13 -24.49
N PRO A 40 30.40 6.94 -23.79
CA PRO A 40 31.59 7.52 -24.42
C PRO A 40 32.55 6.47 -25.02
N SER A 41 32.74 5.36 -24.31
CA SER A 41 33.60 4.28 -24.80
C SER A 41 33.00 3.55 -26.01
N LEU A 42 31.71 3.40 -26.07
CA LEU A 42 31.02 2.87 -27.24
C LEU A 42 31.12 3.82 -28.45
N ILE A 43 31.08 5.13 -28.23
CA ILE A 43 31.34 6.12 -29.29
C ILE A 43 32.77 6.05 -29.80
N GLU A 44 33.78 5.88 -28.90
CA GLU A 44 35.17 5.67 -29.28
C GLU A 44 35.34 4.38 -30.10
N MET A 45 34.79 3.26 -29.66
CA MET A 45 34.78 2.00 -30.43
C MET A 45 34.11 2.14 -31.80
N ALA A 46 33.00 2.90 -31.88
CA ALA A 46 32.32 3.17 -33.15
C ALA A 46 33.23 3.95 -34.11
N LYS A 47 34.02 4.91 -33.60
CA LYS A 47 34.99 5.68 -34.37
C LYS A 47 36.12 4.77 -34.91
N ASP A 48 36.66 3.88 -34.07
CA ASP A 48 37.68 2.91 -34.45
C ASP A 48 37.21 1.92 -35.52
N LEU A 49 35.88 1.61 -35.50
CA LEU A 49 35.24 0.77 -36.49
C LEU A 49 34.87 1.52 -37.78
N GLY A 50 35.12 2.82 -37.87
CA GLY A 50 34.85 3.65 -39.02
C GLY A 50 33.34 3.93 -39.24
N LEU A 51 32.52 3.90 -38.19
CA LEU A 51 31.10 4.23 -38.26
C LEU A 51 30.94 5.74 -38.39
N GLU A 52 29.96 6.20 -39.15
CA GLU A 52 29.64 7.62 -39.35
C GLU A 52 28.73 8.13 -38.23
N LEU A 53 29.30 8.76 -37.21
CA LEU A 53 28.63 9.42 -36.10
C LEU A 53 29.11 10.88 -35.97
N PRO A 54 28.32 11.76 -35.31
CA PRO A 54 28.72 13.17 -35.10
C PRO A 54 29.75 13.31 -33.95
N TYR A 55 30.96 12.84 -34.16
CA TYR A 55 32.04 12.80 -33.15
C TYR A 55 32.46 14.16 -32.61
N ASN A 56 32.17 15.23 -33.30
CA ASN A 56 32.54 16.60 -32.92
C ASN A 56 31.31 17.37 -32.33
N ASP A 57 30.25 16.69 -31.97
CA ASP A 57 29.09 17.33 -31.35
C ASP A 57 29.47 17.82 -29.94
N PRO A 58 29.25 19.09 -29.59
CA PRO A 58 29.58 19.65 -28.28
C PRO A 58 28.91 18.91 -27.11
N ALA A 59 27.77 18.27 -27.34
CA ALA A 59 27.08 17.48 -26.32
C ALA A 59 27.90 16.26 -25.82
N LEU A 60 28.90 15.83 -26.58
CA LEU A 60 29.80 14.76 -26.16
C LEU A 60 30.86 15.24 -25.17
N ASP A 61 31.27 16.52 -25.17
CA ASP A 61 32.33 17.01 -24.31
C ASP A 61 31.99 16.86 -22.83
N ASP A 62 30.77 17.19 -22.45
CA ASP A 62 30.30 17.07 -21.05
C ASP A 62 30.28 15.62 -20.55
N ILE A 63 29.85 14.67 -21.38
CA ILE A 63 29.81 13.27 -20.96
C ILE A 63 31.23 12.66 -20.86
N TYR A 64 32.17 13.09 -21.68
CA TYR A 64 33.58 12.71 -21.55
C TYR A 64 34.20 13.23 -20.23
N VAL A 65 33.89 14.47 -19.85
CA VAL A 65 34.31 15.04 -18.56
C VAL A 65 33.71 14.24 -17.39
N LYS A 66 32.45 13.93 -17.46
CA LYS A 66 31.76 13.10 -16.43
C LYS A 66 32.40 11.73 -16.31
N ARG A 67 32.69 11.06 -17.44
CA ARG A 67 33.41 9.77 -17.47
C ARG A 67 34.72 9.86 -16.74
N ASP A 68 35.59 10.83 -17.09
CA ASP A 68 36.92 10.94 -16.56
C ASP A 68 36.91 11.22 -15.05
N LEU A 69 35.96 12.02 -14.55
CA LEU A 69 35.79 12.27 -13.13
C LEU A 69 35.34 10.99 -12.39
N LYS A 70 34.49 10.20 -12.99
CA LYS A 70 33.97 8.97 -12.39
C LYS A 70 35.01 7.87 -12.36
N LEU A 71 35.78 7.69 -13.45
CA LEU A 71 36.88 6.71 -13.53
C LEU A 71 37.94 6.96 -12.47
N LYS A 72 38.24 8.22 -12.12
CA LYS A 72 39.19 8.56 -11.05
C LYS A 72 38.73 8.13 -9.66
N ARG A 73 37.45 7.92 -9.44
CA ARG A 73 36.86 7.49 -8.16
C ARG A 73 36.75 5.98 -8.02
N ILE A 74 36.89 5.22 -9.12
CA ILE A 74 36.72 3.78 -9.12
C ILE A 74 38.02 3.11 -8.65
N THR A 75 37.88 2.34 -7.56
CA THR A 75 39.02 1.52 -7.04
C THR A 75 39.07 0.20 -7.81
N LYS A 76 39.99 0.11 -8.77
CA LYS A 76 40.13 -1.05 -9.66
C LYS A 76 40.35 -2.37 -8.91
N GLU A 77 41.11 -2.35 -7.83
CA GLU A 77 41.38 -3.54 -7.00
C GLU A 77 40.10 -4.15 -6.46
N VAL A 78 39.22 -3.32 -5.90
CA VAL A 78 37.95 -3.75 -5.34
C VAL A 78 37.02 -4.30 -6.44
N MET A 79 36.98 -3.63 -7.59
CA MET A 79 36.15 -4.04 -8.72
C MET A 79 36.51 -5.43 -9.26
N HIS A 80 37.79 -5.80 -9.21
CA HIS A 80 38.27 -7.10 -9.68
C HIS A 80 38.11 -8.25 -8.65
N GLU A 81 37.77 -7.94 -7.38
CA GLU A 81 37.69 -8.92 -6.30
C GLU A 81 36.26 -9.15 -5.84
N VAL A 82 35.43 -8.08 -5.84
CA VAL A 82 34.10 -8.08 -5.29
C VAL A 82 33.06 -7.77 -6.37
N PRO A 83 31.97 -8.54 -6.47
CA PRO A 83 30.88 -8.20 -7.38
C PRO A 83 30.27 -6.85 -7.00
N THR A 84 30.27 -5.91 -7.95
CA THR A 84 29.68 -4.57 -7.78
C THR A 84 28.83 -4.21 -8.98
N SER A 85 28.05 -3.14 -8.88
CA SER A 85 27.26 -2.60 -10.00
C SER A 85 28.12 -2.18 -11.21
N LEU A 86 29.44 -1.99 -11.01
CA LEU A 86 30.37 -1.67 -12.08
C LEU A 86 30.52 -2.79 -13.14
N LEU A 87 30.22 -4.04 -12.77
CA LEU A 87 30.19 -5.17 -13.73
C LEU A 87 29.21 -4.97 -14.87
N HIS A 88 28.25 -4.06 -14.71
CA HIS A 88 27.27 -3.71 -15.74
C HIS A 88 27.84 -2.81 -16.86
N SER A 89 29.05 -2.25 -16.69
CA SER A 89 29.60 -1.20 -17.58
C SER A 89 31.10 -1.43 -17.86
N LEU A 90 31.51 -2.69 -17.99
CA LEU A 90 32.93 -3.05 -18.21
C LEU A 90 33.49 -2.50 -19.52
N GLU A 91 32.62 -2.31 -20.54
CA GLU A 91 33.00 -1.73 -21.83
C GLU A 91 33.49 -0.29 -21.73
N GLY A 92 33.19 0.38 -20.63
CA GLY A 92 33.61 1.75 -20.37
C GLY A 92 34.91 1.88 -19.56
N MET A 93 35.53 0.78 -19.16
CA MET A 93 36.63 0.80 -18.21
C MET A 93 37.96 0.37 -18.87
N PRO A 94 39.05 1.16 -18.73
CA PRO A 94 40.34 0.79 -19.21
C PRO A 94 41.06 -0.20 -18.26
N ASP A 95 42.03 -0.93 -18.79
CA ASP A 95 43.01 -1.77 -18.08
C ASP A 95 42.36 -2.80 -17.15
N LEU A 96 41.43 -3.60 -17.66
CA LEU A 96 40.72 -4.63 -16.92
C LEU A 96 41.53 -5.92 -16.82
N ASP A 97 41.59 -6.49 -15.61
CA ASP A 97 42.10 -7.85 -15.37
C ASP A 97 41.01 -8.88 -15.63
N TRP A 98 40.93 -9.37 -16.84
CA TRP A 98 39.94 -10.36 -17.26
C TRP A 98 40.06 -11.70 -16.53
N GLY A 99 41.27 -12.10 -16.13
CA GLY A 99 41.49 -13.32 -15.37
C GLY A 99 40.79 -13.31 -14.00
N ARG A 100 40.74 -12.14 -13.38
CA ARG A 100 39.99 -11.92 -12.12
C ARG A 100 38.51 -11.71 -12.37
N LEU A 101 38.13 -10.89 -13.35
CA LEU A 101 36.74 -10.57 -13.66
C LEU A 101 35.90 -11.80 -14.08
N LEU A 102 36.48 -12.75 -14.83
CA LEU A 102 35.80 -13.99 -15.22
C LEU A 102 35.34 -14.82 -14.01
N LYS A 103 35.96 -14.66 -12.83
CA LYS A 103 35.51 -15.29 -11.58
C LYS A 103 34.29 -14.64 -10.99
N LEU A 104 33.98 -13.42 -11.40
CA LEU A 104 32.80 -12.64 -10.97
C LEU A 104 31.62 -12.78 -11.93
N GLN A 105 31.78 -13.50 -13.04
CA GLN A 105 30.74 -13.77 -14.03
C GLN A 105 29.52 -14.44 -13.40
N CYS A 106 28.33 -14.02 -13.80
CA CYS A 106 27.07 -14.64 -13.37
C CYS A 106 26.95 -16.09 -13.90
N PRO A 107 26.17 -16.95 -13.23
CA PRO A 107 26.00 -18.34 -13.66
C PRO A 107 25.45 -18.51 -15.08
N ASP A 108 24.70 -17.53 -15.60
CA ASP A 108 24.17 -17.51 -16.97
C ASP A 108 25.23 -17.12 -18.03
N GLY A 109 26.42 -16.72 -17.59
CA GLY A 109 27.51 -16.28 -18.44
C GLY A 109 27.59 -14.79 -18.69
N SER A 110 26.69 -14.00 -18.10
CA SER A 110 26.68 -12.55 -18.22
C SER A 110 27.59 -11.86 -17.17
N PHE A 111 27.89 -10.60 -17.41
CA PHE A 111 28.37 -9.67 -16.40
C PHE A 111 27.23 -8.78 -15.95
N LEU A 112 26.71 -9.09 -14.78
CA LEU A 112 25.56 -8.43 -14.13
C LEU A 112 24.40 -8.19 -15.11
N PHE A 113 24.10 -9.23 -15.92
CA PHE A 113 22.99 -9.23 -16.87
C PHE A 113 23.05 -8.14 -17.96
N SER A 114 24.23 -7.53 -18.17
CA SER A 114 24.47 -6.54 -19.22
C SER A 114 24.94 -7.24 -20.50
N PRO A 115 24.16 -7.20 -21.58
CA PRO A 115 24.61 -7.70 -22.89
C PRO A 115 25.83 -6.95 -23.41
N SER A 116 25.92 -5.64 -23.19
CA SER A 116 27.01 -4.80 -23.64
C SER A 116 28.33 -5.15 -22.94
N ALA A 117 28.34 -5.16 -21.61
CA ALA A 117 29.51 -5.56 -20.82
C ALA A 117 29.94 -7.01 -21.11
N THR A 118 28.97 -7.90 -21.34
CA THR A 118 29.24 -9.30 -21.69
C THR A 118 29.81 -9.45 -23.10
N ALA A 119 29.32 -8.66 -24.06
CA ALA A 119 29.88 -8.62 -25.41
C ALA A 119 31.31 -8.11 -25.41
N TYR A 120 31.59 -7.06 -24.64
CA TYR A 120 32.94 -6.54 -24.48
C TYR A 120 33.89 -7.58 -23.85
N SER A 121 33.44 -8.28 -22.81
CA SER A 121 34.18 -9.39 -22.22
C SER A 121 34.45 -10.49 -23.25
N PHE A 122 33.49 -10.87 -24.04
CA PHE A 122 33.70 -11.87 -25.12
C PHE A 122 34.72 -11.40 -26.14
N MET A 123 34.67 -10.13 -26.55
CA MET A 123 35.68 -9.55 -27.49
C MET A 123 37.10 -9.61 -26.91
N GLN A 124 37.27 -9.45 -25.61
CA GLN A 124 38.58 -9.43 -24.96
C GLN A 124 39.11 -10.83 -24.61
N THR A 125 38.20 -11.79 -24.31
CA THR A 125 38.62 -13.07 -23.73
C THR A 125 38.28 -14.30 -24.58
N GLY A 126 37.33 -14.18 -25.49
CA GLY A 126 36.77 -15.32 -26.22
C GLY A 126 35.97 -16.30 -25.35
N ASP A 127 35.55 -15.90 -24.15
CA ASP A 127 34.85 -16.78 -23.19
C ASP A 127 33.55 -17.36 -23.77
N HIS A 128 33.47 -18.68 -23.74
CA HIS A 128 32.31 -19.40 -24.35
C HIS A 128 30.98 -19.15 -23.62
N LYS A 129 31.01 -18.90 -22.31
CA LYS A 129 29.78 -18.64 -21.55
C LYS A 129 29.21 -17.28 -21.96
N CYS A 130 30.09 -16.26 -22.15
CA CYS A 130 29.67 -14.98 -22.70
C CYS A 130 29.00 -15.14 -24.05
N LEU A 131 29.61 -15.92 -24.96
CA LEU A 131 29.05 -16.17 -26.29
C LEU A 131 27.67 -16.84 -26.20
N LYS A 132 27.51 -17.85 -25.36
CA LYS A 132 26.24 -18.56 -25.19
C LYS A 132 25.14 -17.64 -24.69
N TYR A 133 25.44 -16.79 -23.68
CA TYR A 133 24.51 -15.78 -23.18
C TYR A 133 24.07 -14.81 -24.30
N LEU A 134 25.02 -14.28 -25.06
CA LEU A 134 24.74 -13.35 -26.15
C LEU A 134 23.89 -13.97 -27.27
N GLN A 135 24.18 -15.22 -27.65
CA GLN A 135 23.38 -15.93 -28.65
C GLN A 135 21.94 -16.08 -28.22
N ASN A 136 21.69 -16.49 -26.97
CA ASN A 136 20.36 -16.65 -26.42
C ASN A 136 19.56 -15.34 -26.44
N ILE A 137 20.22 -14.21 -26.14
CA ILE A 137 19.54 -12.90 -26.13
C ILE A 137 19.24 -12.43 -27.56
N VAL A 138 20.21 -12.53 -28.46
CA VAL A 138 20.01 -12.13 -29.88
C VAL A 138 18.89 -12.92 -30.51
N GLU A 139 18.78 -14.23 -30.22
CA GLU A 139 17.69 -15.06 -30.70
C GLU A 139 16.34 -14.64 -30.08
N LYS A 140 16.32 -14.44 -28.76
CA LYS A 140 15.09 -14.09 -28.03
C LYS A 140 14.49 -12.76 -28.47
N PHE A 141 15.32 -11.77 -28.77
CA PHE A 141 14.89 -10.41 -29.09
C PHE A 141 15.03 -10.06 -30.58
N ASP A 142 15.25 -11.07 -31.43
CA ASP A 142 15.41 -10.89 -32.87
C ASP A 142 16.40 -9.77 -33.25
N GLY A 143 17.49 -9.66 -32.47
CA GLY A 143 18.54 -8.65 -32.64
C GLY A 143 18.31 -7.31 -31.98
N GLY A 144 17.12 -7.05 -31.44
CA GLY A 144 16.80 -5.87 -30.63
C GLY A 144 17.17 -6.05 -29.16
N VAL A 145 18.47 -6.24 -28.88
CA VAL A 145 18.98 -6.61 -27.56
C VAL A 145 18.68 -5.54 -26.50
N PRO A 146 18.06 -5.90 -25.37
CA PRO A 146 17.78 -4.95 -24.30
C PRO A 146 19.04 -4.53 -23.57
N ASN A 147 18.96 -3.43 -22.82
CA ASN A 147 20.05 -2.93 -22.00
C ASN A 147 20.45 -3.90 -20.87
N VAL A 148 19.47 -4.61 -20.32
CA VAL A 148 19.64 -5.61 -19.25
C VAL A 148 18.71 -6.79 -19.43
N TYR A 149 19.20 -8.01 -19.23
CA TYR A 149 18.40 -9.23 -19.29
C TYR A 149 19.17 -10.40 -18.64
N PRO A 150 18.52 -11.29 -17.84
CA PRO A 150 17.12 -11.25 -17.44
C PRO A 150 16.79 -10.21 -16.36
N VAL A 151 15.49 -9.97 -16.16
CA VAL A 151 14.94 -9.13 -15.09
C VAL A 151 13.77 -9.85 -14.39
N ASP A 152 13.91 -11.16 -14.25
CA ASP A 152 12.83 -12.07 -13.87
C ASP A 152 12.32 -11.85 -12.43
N LEU A 153 13.18 -11.55 -11.46
CA LEU A 153 12.72 -11.24 -10.09
C LEU A 153 11.97 -9.91 -10.04
N PHE A 154 12.48 -8.91 -10.75
CA PHE A 154 11.78 -7.64 -10.90
C PHE A 154 10.40 -7.82 -11.52
N GLU A 155 10.28 -8.55 -12.63
CA GLU A 155 8.98 -8.78 -13.29
C GLU A 155 7.98 -9.44 -12.34
N HIS A 156 8.39 -10.46 -11.57
CA HIS A 156 7.52 -11.14 -10.63
C HIS A 156 7.05 -10.24 -9.48
N LEU A 157 7.94 -9.39 -8.96
CA LEU A 157 7.62 -8.47 -7.87
C LEU A 157 6.69 -7.35 -8.33
N TRP A 158 7.03 -6.68 -9.43
CA TRP A 158 6.26 -5.52 -9.91
C TRP A 158 4.89 -5.90 -10.44
N VAL A 159 4.71 -7.07 -11.04
CA VAL A 159 3.37 -7.52 -11.46
C VAL A 159 2.46 -7.75 -10.25
N VAL A 160 2.97 -8.33 -9.17
CA VAL A 160 2.19 -8.53 -7.94
C VAL A 160 1.80 -7.18 -7.33
N ASP A 161 2.78 -6.29 -7.13
CA ASP A 161 2.53 -4.95 -6.57
C ASP A 161 1.50 -4.17 -7.40
N ARG A 162 1.60 -4.23 -8.74
CA ARG A 162 0.64 -3.57 -9.65
C ARG A 162 -0.77 -4.13 -9.54
N MET A 163 -0.93 -5.46 -9.51
CA MET A 163 -2.25 -6.08 -9.38
C MET A 163 -2.93 -5.75 -8.05
N GLU A 164 -2.15 -5.72 -6.97
CA GLU A 164 -2.65 -5.31 -5.65
C GLU A 164 -3.09 -3.84 -5.65
N ARG A 165 -2.25 -2.95 -6.14
CA ARG A 165 -2.53 -1.51 -6.16
C ARG A 165 -3.65 -1.14 -7.14
N LEU A 166 -3.78 -1.84 -8.25
CA LEU A 166 -4.90 -1.71 -9.19
C LEU A 166 -6.23 -2.24 -8.60
N GLY A 167 -6.19 -3.01 -7.50
CA GLY A 167 -7.36 -3.58 -6.84
C GLY A 167 -7.96 -4.80 -7.55
N ILE A 168 -7.18 -5.46 -8.43
CA ILE A 168 -7.60 -6.62 -9.22
C ILE A 168 -6.95 -7.94 -8.77
N SER A 169 -6.15 -7.94 -7.71
CA SER A 169 -5.41 -9.10 -7.19
C SER A 169 -6.30 -10.32 -6.91
N ARG A 170 -7.57 -10.10 -6.52
CA ARG A 170 -8.53 -11.18 -6.26
C ARG A 170 -8.84 -12.09 -7.45
N TYR A 171 -8.55 -11.63 -8.67
CA TYR A 171 -8.69 -12.45 -9.89
C TYR A 171 -7.47 -13.31 -10.18
N PHE A 172 -6.35 -13.10 -9.48
CA PHE A 172 -5.03 -13.66 -9.77
C PHE A 172 -4.35 -14.26 -8.54
N GLU A 173 -5.11 -14.73 -7.55
CA GLU A 173 -4.57 -15.24 -6.28
C GLU A 173 -3.57 -16.38 -6.48
N SER A 174 -3.87 -17.30 -7.40
CA SER A 174 -3.00 -18.44 -7.74
C SER A 174 -1.69 -17.98 -8.40
N GLU A 175 -1.79 -17.07 -9.35
CA GLU A 175 -0.66 -16.52 -10.11
C GLU A 175 0.23 -15.67 -9.21
N ILE A 176 -0.35 -14.85 -8.35
CA ILE A 176 0.37 -14.06 -7.34
C ILE A 176 1.15 -14.98 -6.41
N LYS A 177 0.52 -16.05 -5.91
CA LYS A 177 1.21 -17.04 -5.09
C LYS A 177 2.34 -17.72 -5.86
N GLY A 178 2.15 -18.02 -7.15
CA GLY A 178 3.18 -18.54 -8.03
C GLY A 178 4.37 -17.61 -8.17
N CYS A 179 4.11 -16.32 -8.41
CA CYS A 179 5.15 -15.28 -8.49
C CYS A 179 5.94 -15.15 -7.18
N LEU A 180 5.24 -15.09 -6.04
CA LEU A 180 5.90 -14.96 -4.74
C LEU A 180 6.69 -16.21 -4.34
N ASN A 181 6.19 -17.41 -4.66
CA ASN A 181 6.96 -18.65 -4.49
C ASN A 181 8.24 -18.64 -5.33
N TYR A 182 8.18 -18.08 -6.54
CA TYR A 182 9.35 -17.93 -7.39
C TYR A 182 10.37 -16.99 -6.76
N VAL A 183 9.95 -15.81 -6.31
CA VAL A 183 10.82 -14.83 -5.63
C VAL A 183 11.42 -15.43 -4.36
N TYR A 184 10.60 -16.08 -3.52
CA TYR A 184 11.05 -16.68 -2.25
C TYR A 184 12.10 -17.78 -2.45
N ARG A 185 12.04 -18.53 -3.55
CA ARG A 185 13.07 -19.52 -3.91
C ARG A 185 14.46 -18.90 -4.08
N TYR A 186 14.52 -17.65 -4.54
CA TYR A 186 15.78 -16.93 -4.79
C TYR A 186 16.06 -15.86 -3.73
N TRP A 187 15.20 -15.78 -2.72
CA TRP A 187 15.43 -14.89 -1.59
C TRP A 187 16.64 -15.35 -0.79
N THR A 188 17.49 -14.41 -0.39
CA THR A 188 18.67 -14.68 0.44
C THR A 188 18.71 -13.73 1.64
N GLU A 189 19.49 -14.07 2.67
CA GLU A 189 19.73 -13.18 3.80
C GLU A 189 20.49 -11.89 3.41
N GLU A 190 21.09 -11.89 2.22
CA GLU A 190 21.79 -10.73 1.66
C GLU A 190 20.87 -9.85 0.80
N GLY A 191 19.65 -10.26 0.54
CA GLY A 191 18.70 -9.61 -0.36
C GLY A 191 18.65 -10.25 -1.73
N ILE A 192 18.07 -9.52 -2.66
CA ILE A 192 17.93 -9.89 -4.07
C ILE A 192 18.31 -8.74 -4.99
N CYS A 193 18.35 -9.02 -6.27
CA CYS A 193 18.50 -8.06 -7.35
C CYS A 193 17.33 -8.26 -8.34
N TRP A 194 17.30 -7.50 -9.42
CA TRP A 194 16.29 -7.64 -10.48
C TRP A 194 16.26 -9.01 -11.18
N ALA A 195 17.35 -9.81 -11.03
CA ALA A 195 17.42 -11.14 -11.61
C ALA A 195 17.95 -12.18 -10.61
N ARG A 196 17.49 -13.43 -10.78
CA ARG A 196 17.93 -14.58 -9.99
C ARG A 196 19.44 -14.83 -10.09
N ASN A 197 20.01 -15.44 -9.04
CA ASN A 197 21.41 -15.84 -8.98
C ASN A 197 22.42 -14.67 -9.12
N SER A 198 22.02 -13.45 -8.87
CA SER A 198 22.93 -12.31 -8.78
C SER A 198 23.74 -12.38 -7.49
N ARG A 199 25.00 -11.95 -7.56
CA ARG A 199 25.84 -11.70 -6.38
C ARG A 199 25.79 -10.23 -5.95
N VAL A 200 25.23 -9.38 -6.79
CA VAL A 200 24.95 -7.96 -6.47
C VAL A 200 23.50 -7.85 -6.07
N HIS A 201 23.24 -7.20 -4.96
CA HIS A 201 21.91 -6.99 -4.44
C HIS A 201 21.62 -5.49 -4.40
N ASP A 202 20.36 -5.11 -4.58
CA ASP A 202 19.92 -3.72 -4.53
C ASP A 202 18.76 -3.53 -3.54
N VAL A 203 18.64 -2.31 -3.02
CA VAL A 203 17.62 -1.98 -2.03
C VAL A 203 16.22 -1.94 -2.64
N ASP A 204 16.09 -1.62 -3.92
CA ASP A 204 14.80 -1.45 -4.61
C ASP A 204 14.05 -2.78 -4.70
N ASP A 205 14.69 -3.78 -5.34
CA ASP A 205 14.14 -5.12 -5.47
C ASP A 205 14.04 -5.83 -4.10
N THR A 206 15.06 -5.66 -3.23
CA THR A 206 15.05 -6.25 -1.88
C THR A 206 13.92 -5.70 -1.02
N ALA A 207 13.70 -4.39 -1.01
CA ALA A 207 12.64 -3.76 -0.22
C ALA A 207 11.24 -4.15 -0.75
N MET A 208 11.04 -4.17 -2.08
CA MET A 208 9.80 -4.63 -2.68
C MET A 208 9.55 -6.11 -2.35
N GLY A 209 10.56 -6.97 -2.50
CA GLY A 209 10.49 -8.39 -2.17
C GLY A 209 10.16 -8.63 -0.70
N PHE A 210 10.88 -7.97 0.22
CA PHE A 210 10.62 -8.05 1.66
C PHE A 210 9.17 -7.68 1.99
N ARG A 211 8.69 -6.55 1.46
CA ARG A 211 7.33 -6.07 1.71
C ARG A 211 6.28 -7.07 1.25
N LEU A 212 6.35 -7.50 0.00
CA LEU A 212 5.36 -8.41 -0.58
C LEU A 212 5.40 -9.79 0.08
N LEU A 213 6.58 -10.36 0.28
CA LEU A 213 6.73 -11.65 0.96
C LEU A 213 6.15 -11.59 2.38
N ARG A 214 6.47 -10.55 3.15
CA ARG A 214 5.94 -10.38 4.52
C ARG A 214 4.42 -10.23 4.54
N LEU A 215 3.84 -9.41 3.65
CA LEU A 215 2.39 -9.23 3.55
C LEU A 215 1.64 -10.51 3.20
N HIS A 216 2.27 -11.41 2.44
CA HIS A 216 1.73 -12.72 2.09
C HIS A 216 2.14 -13.84 3.04
N GLY A 217 2.74 -13.50 4.19
CA GLY A 217 3.02 -14.43 5.28
C GLY A 217 4.25 -15.31 5.10
N TYR A 218 5.16 -14.97 4.19
CA TYR A 218 6.46 -15.62 4.11
C TYR A 218 7.37 -15.15 5.25
N ASP A 219 8.21 -16.05 5.75
CA ASP A 219 9.17 -15.74 6.79
C ASP A 219 10.41 -15.07 6.18
N VAL A 220 10.53 -13.76 6.38
CA VAL A 220 11.64 -12.94 5.87
C VAL A 220 12.15 -11.99 6.97
N SER A 221 13.45 -12.01 7.20
CA SER A 221 14.09 -11.13 8.19
C SER A 221 14.28 -9.72 7.66
N PRO A 222 13.98 -8.68 8.45
CA PRO A 222 14.29 -7.30 8.11
C PRO A 222 15.80 -6.99 8.12
N ASP A 223 16.61 -7.85 8.73
CA ASP A 223 18.06 -7.66 8.82
C ASP A 223 18.76 -7.65 7.46
N VAL A 224 18.11 -8.17 6.42
CA VAL A 224 18.53 -8.05 5.02
C VAL A 224 18.81 -6.59 4.63
N LEU A 225 18.12 -5.62 5.22
CA LEU A 225 18.28 -4.20 4.92
C LEU A 225 19.51 -3.56 5.58
N ARG A 226 20.15 -4.20 6.59
CA ARG A 226 21.38 -3.68 7.25
C ARG A 226 22.54 -3.50 6.27
N ARG A 227 22.59 -4.30 5.24
CA ARG A 227 23.67 -4.21 4.23
C ARG A 227 23.63 -2.94 3.38
N PHE A 228 22.47 -2.33 3.28
CA PHE A 228 22.25 -1.10 2.53
C PHE A 228 22.39 0.15 3.40
N GLU A 229 22.62 -0.03 4.72
CA GLU A 229 22.84 1.05 5.68
C GLU A 229 24.33 1.30 5.90
N LYS A 230 24.72 2.55 5.83
CA LYS A 230 26.05 3.02 6.22
C LYS A 230 25.92 4.38 6.91
N ASP A 231 26.45 4.51 8.11
CA ASP A 231 26.45 5.77 8.90
C ASP A 231 25.04 6.39 9.05
N GLY A 232 24.00 5.55 9.21
CA GLY A 232 22.61 5.96 9.33
C GLY A 232 21.94 6.37 8.02
N MET A 233 22.62 6.26 6.89
CA MET A 233 22.08 6.50 5.55
C MET A 233 21.90 5.18 4.80
N PHE A 234 20.87 5.14 3.94
CA PHE A 234 20.61 3.99 3.08
C PHE A 234 20.97 4.30 1.64
N PHE A 235 21.50 3.29 0.94
CA PHE A 235 21.98 3.39 -0.44
C PHE A 235 21.38 2.28 -1.30
N CYS A 236 21.30 2.52 -2.62
CA CYS A 236 20.73 1.53 -3.53
C CYS A 236 21.60 0.29 -3.68
N PHE A 237 22.92 0.46 -3.70
CA PHE A 237 23.90 -0.63 -3.78
C PHE A 237 25.00 -0.42 -2.75
N ILE A 238 25.64 -1.49 -2.32
CA ILE A 238 26.79 -1.43 -1.43
C ILE A 238 27.92 -0.65 -2.14
N GLY A 239 28.46 0.33 -1.44
CA GLY A 239 29.56 1.16 -1.94
C GLY A 239 29.14 2.36 -2.80
N GLN A 240 27.85 2.57 -3.03
CA GLN A 240 27.36 3.82 -3.65
C GLN A 240 27.28 4.98 -2.66
N SER A 241 27.31 6.19 -3.22
CA SER A 241 27.14 7.44 -2.46
C SER A 241 25.82 8.16 -2.73
N ASN A 242 25.09 7.75 -3.77
CA ASN A 242 23.84 8.39 -4.19
C ASN A 242 22.63 7.49 -3.93
N GLN A 243 21.48 8.11 -3.63
CA GLN A 243 20.20 7.45 -3.46
C GLN A 243 19.32 7.70 -4.68
N ALA A 244 18.66 6.66 -5.21
CA ALA A 244 17.59 6.78 -6.18
C ALA A 244 16.25 6.99 -5.47
N VAL A 245 15.39 7.85 -6.01
CA VAL A 245 14.07 8.15 -5.43
C VAL A 245 13.22 6.89 -5.34
N THR A 246 13.16 6.06 -6.38
CA THR A 246 12.39 4.81 -6.40
C THR A 246 12.89 3.81 -5.36
N GLY A 247 14.20 3.61 -5.23
CA GLY A 247 14.77 2.75 -4.20
C GLY A 247 14.41 3.21 -2.79
N MET A 248 14.50 4.51 -2.51
CA MET A 248 14.09 5.08 -1.21
C MET A 248 12.58 5.02 -1.01
N TYR A 249 11.78 5.15 -2.06
CA TYR A 249 10.34 5.00 -2.01
C TYR A 249 9.93 3.56 -1.66
N ASN A 250 10.52 2.55 -2.30
CA ASN A 250 10.25 1.15 -1.97
C ASN A 250 10.77 0.78 -0.58
N LEU A 251 11.92 1.32 -0.15
CA LEU A 251 12.41 1.21 1.22
C LEU A 251 11.42 1.80 2.23
N ASN A 252 10.84 2.96 1.94
CA ASN A 252 9.81 3.58 2.78
C ASN A 252 8.57 2.68 2.88
N ARG A 253 8.07 2.16 1.76
CA ARG A 253 6.92 1.24 1.75
C ARG A 253 7.20 -0.05 2.51
N ALA A 254 8.40 -0.62 2.37
CA ALA A 254 8.83 -1.80 3.11
C ALA A 254 8.90 -1.55 4.61
N SER A 255 9.41 -0.39 5.01
CA SER A 255 9.53 -0.02 6.42
C SER A 255 8.18 0.19 7.13
N GLN A 256 7.09 0.35 6.39
CA GLN A 256 5.74 0.48 6.96
C GLN A 256 5.13 -0.85 7.42
N VAL A 257 5.70 -1.99 7.02
CA VAL A 257 5.29 -3.33 7.49
C VAL A 257 6.19 -3.86 8.61
N LEU A 258 6.77 -2.97 9.38
CA LEU A 258 7.62 -3.30 10.53
C LEU A 258 6.83 -3.90 11.69
N PHE A 259 7.47 -4.77 12.44
CA PHE A 259 6.97 -5.32 13.69
C PHE A 259 7.67 -4.66 14.89
N PRO A 260 7.05 -4.65 16.08
CA PRO A 260 7.68 -4.06 17.27
C PRO A 260 9.07 -4.63 17.56
N GLY A 261 10.06 -3.74 17.73
CA GLY A 261 11.45 -4.11 18.02
C GLY A 261 12.35 -4.29 16.79
N GLU A 262 11.87 -4.08 15.57
CA GLU A 262 12.67 -4.15 14.36
C GLU A 262 13.37 -2.80 14.06
N GLU A 263 14.42 -2.51 14.82
CA GLU A 263 15.13 -1.23 14.78
C GLU A 263 15.64 -0.83 13.38
N ILE A 264 16.06 -1.79 12.55
CA ILE A 264 16.54 -1.49 11.18
C ILE A 264 15.42 -0.89 10.33
N LEU A 265 14.18 -1.38 10.46
CA LEU A 265 13.04 -0.83 9.76
C LEU A 265 12.60 0.53 10.31
N GLU A 266 12.77 0.77 11.62
CA GLU A 266 12.51 2.10 12.20
C GLU A 266 13.50 3.14 11.65
N ARG A 267 14.79 2.79 11.56
CA ARG A 267 15.80 3.65 10.93
C ARG A 267 15.54 3.85 9.45
N ALA A 268 15.22 2.79 8.71
CA ALA A 268 14.87 2.85 7.30
C ALA A 268 13.67 3.77 7.05
N LYS A 269 12.63 3.67 7.89
CA LYS A 269 11.44 4.53 7.85
C LYS A 269 11.79 5.99 8.08
N SER A 270 12.54 6.29 9.13
CA SER A 270 12.93 7.67 9.46
C SER A 270 13.77 8.29 8.35
N PHE A 271 14.76 7.55 7.85
CA PHE A 271 15.64 8.01 6.79
C PHE A 271 14.87 8.24 5.48
N SER A 272 14.19 7.23 4.99
CA SER A 272 13.49 7.29 3.69
C SER A 272 12.36 8.32 3.67
N TYR A 273 11.61 8.46 4.76
CA TYR A 273 10.59 9.51 4.91
C TYR A 273 11.21 10.91 4.83
N THR A 274 12.29 11.15 5.56
CA THR A 274 12.98 12.45 5.57
C THR A 274 13.54 12.77 4.19
N PHE A 275 14.21 11.81 3.54
CA PHE A 275 14.76 11.94 2.20
C PHE A 275 13.66 12.30 1.17
N LEU A 276 12.57 11.55 1.15
CA LEU A 276 11.47 11.77 0.21
C LEU A 276 10.77 13.10 0.42
N ARG A 277 10.55 13.52 1.69
CA ARG A 277 9.98 14.86 1.99
C ARG A 277 10.90 16.00 1.57
N GLN A 278 12.21 15.85 1.71
CA GLN A 278 13.18 16.82 1.21
C GLN A 278 13.15 16.93 -0.32
N LYS A 279 13.16 15.78 -1.02
CA LYS A 279 13.04 15.73 -2.48
C LYS A 279 11.72 16.32 -2.97
N GLN A 280 10.60 16.05 -2.27
CA GLN A 280 9.29 16.64 -2.56
C GLN A 280 9.32 18.17 -2.42
N ALA A 281 9.88 18.70 -1.33
CA ALA A 281 9.99 20.13 -1.09
C ALA A 281 10.82 20.85 -2.17
N CYS A 282 11.88 20.18 -2.67
CA CYS A 282 12.73 20.69 -3.75
C CYS A 282 12.17 20.40 -5.17
N LYS A 283 10.99 19.76 -5.30
CA LYS A 283 10.42 19.30 -6.59
C LYS A 283 11.34 18.37 -7.38
N GLN A 284 12.11 17.53 -6.66
CA GLN A 284 13.09 16.61 -7.21
C GLN A 284 12.64 15.14 -7.08
N LEU A 285 11.34 14.87 -7.00
CA LEU A 285 10.78 13.51 -7.03
C LEU A 285 10.75 12.96 -8.46
N ARG A 286 11.92 12.88 -9.08
CA ARG A 286 12.13 12.29 -10.40
C ARG A 286 13.06 11.11 -10.26
N ASP A 287 12.91 10.14 -11.15
CA ASP A 287 13.81 8.99 -11.18
C ASP A 287 14.15 8.63 -12.62
N LYS A 288 15.41 8.26 -12.83
CA LYS A 288 15.94 7.82 -14.12
C LYS A 288 15.50 6.42 -14.53
N TRP A 289 14.90 5.68 -13.59
CA TRP A 289 14.59 4.26 -13.76
C TRP A 289 13.15 4.00 -14.15
N ILE A 290 12.23 4.88 -13.79
CA ILE A 290 10.80 4.72 -13.99
C ILE A 290 10.28 5.99 -14.63
N ILE A 291 9.73 5.86 -15.82
CA ILE A 291 8.81 6.84 -16.34
C ILE A 291 7.42 6.41 -15.86
N THR A 292 7.03 6.87 -14.68
CA THR A 292 5.64 6.82 -14.29
C THR A 292 4.96 8.10 -14.73
N LYS A 293 3.66 8.00 -14.98
CA LYS A 293 2.85 9.16 -15.34
C LYS A 293 2.90 10.25 -14.25
N ASP A 294 2.95 9.85 -12.97
CA ASP A 294 3.00 10.79 -11.84
C ASP A 294 3.67 10.18 -10.59
N LEU A 295 4.98 9.96 -10.63
CA LEU A 295 5.75 9.52 -9.45
C LEU A 295 5.64 10.50 -8.27
N PRO A 296 5.67 11.84 -8.45
CA PRO A 296 5.46 12.77 -7.35
C PRO A 296 4.14 12.55 -6.61
N GLY A 297 3.03 12.35 -7.32
CA GLY A 297 1.72 12.08 -6.72
C GLY A 297 1.65 10.74 -6.00
N GLU A 298 2.30 9.70 -6.52
CA GLU A 298 2.40 8.40 -5.83
C GLU A 298 3.16 8.53 -4.49
N VAL A 299 4.30 9.21 -4.51
CA VAL A 299 5.12 9.41 -3.31
C VAL A 299 4.38 10.27 -2.29
N GLU A 300 3.75 11.36 -2.72
CA GLU A 300 2.96 12.24 -1.85
C GLU A 300 1.86 11.45 -1.12
N TYR A 301 1.07 10.69 -1.86
CA TYR A 301 0.01 9.86 -1.27
C TYR A 301 0.57 8.85 -0.25
N ALA A 302 1.65 8.15 -0.57
CA ALA A 302 2.25 7.15 0.31
C ALA A 302 2.85 7.75 1.59
N LEU A 303 3.35 8.99 1.53
CA LEU A 303 3.89 9.70 2.69
C LEU A 303 2.78 10.27 3.59
N ASP A 304 1.64 10.65 3.00
CA ASP A 304 0.49 11.19 3.74
C ASP A 304 -0.39 10.08 4.32
N PHE A 305 -0.51 8.96 3.59
CA PHE A 305 -1.31 7.80 3.98
C PHE A 305 -0.44 6.53 3.95
N PRO A 306 0.29 6.23 5.03
CA PRO A 306 1.07 5.01 5.12
C PRO A 306 0.18 3.78 4.91
N TRP A 307 0.77 2.66 4.49
CA TRP A 307 0.03 1.45 4.12
C TRP A 307 -1.03 1.02 5.15
N TYR A 308 -0.69 1.08 6.45
CA TYR A 308 -1.62 0.72 7.53
C TYR A 308 -2.76 1.73 7.75
N ALA A 309 -2.76 2.85 7.04
CA ALA A 309 -3.80 3.89 7.07
C ALA A 309 -4.48 4.07 5.71
N SER A 310 -3.88 3.58 4.64
CA SER A 310 -4.41 3.69 3.29
C SER A 310 -5.66 2.82 3.11
N LEU A 311 -6.72 3.40 2.53
CA LEU A 311 -7.95 2.68 2.21
C LEU A 311 -7.81 2.04 0.83
N PRO A 312 -8.03 0.72 0.68
CA PRO A 312 -7.74 -0.02 -0.56
C PRO A 312 -8.37 0.60 -1.82
N ARG A 313 -9.63 1.04 -1.73
CA ARG A 313 -10.32 1.59 -2.91
C ARG A 313 -9.86 3.00 -3.28
N VAL A 314 -9.41 3.80 -2.30
CA VAL A 314 -8.80 5.11 -2.54
C VAL A 314 -7.45 4.93 -3.22
N GLU A 315 -6.61 4.02 -2.72
CA GLU A 315 -5.33 3.69 -3.32
C GLU A 315 -5.49 3.20 -4.77
N SER A 316 -6.42 2.27 -5.02
CA SER A 316 -6.70 1.79 -6.36
C SER A 316 -7.12 2.90 -7.31
N ARG A 317 -7.98 3.83 -6.86
CA ARG A 317 -8.39 4.97 -7.68
C ARG A 317 -7.22 5.85 -8.09
N ILE A 318 -6.39 6.22 -7.13
CA ILE A 318 -5.22 7.07 -7.35
C ILE A 318 -4.23 6.36 -8.27
N TYR A 319 -3.98 5.07 -8.02
CA TYR A 319 -3.02 4.29 -8.80
C TYR A 319 -3.46 4.09 -10.26
N ILE A 320 -4.75 3.84 -10.51
CA ILE A 320 -5.30 3.76 -11.87
C ILE A 320 -5.10 5.07 -12.62
N GLU A 321 -5.25 6.22 -11.97
CA GLU A 321 -5.06 7.54 -12.58
C GLU A 321 -3.58 7.82 -12.91
N HIS A 322 -2.66 7.30 -12.12
CA HIS A 322 -1.22 7.55 -12.24
C HIS A 322 -0.47 6.47 -13.02
N TYR A 323 -1.10 5.33 -13.29
CA TYR A 323 -0.46 4.18 -13.91
C TYR A 323 -0.82 4.03 -15.38
N GLY A 324 0.15 3.50 -16.15
CA GLY A 324 -0.08 3.02 -17.52
C GLY A 324 -0.02 4.08 -18.59
N GLY A 325 -0.24 3.62 -19.80
CA GLY A 325 -0.10 4.38 -21.03
C GLY A 325 1.21 4.04 -21.76
N GLY A 326 1.39 4.63 -22.96
CA GLY A 326 2.56 4.40 -23.79
C GLY A 326 3.89 4.82 -23.15
N ASP A 327 3.80 5.72 -22.15
CA ASP A 327 4.95 6.31 -21.47
C ASP A 327 5.36 5.55 -20.21
N ASP A 328 4.59 4.56 -19.77
CA ASP A 328 4.95 3.70 -18.64
C ASP A 328 6.00 2.66 -19.07
N VAL A 329 7.19 3.12 -19.33
CA VAL A 329 8.34 2.31 -19.78
C VAL A 329 9.45 2.38 -18.73
N TRP A 330 10.00 1.23 -18.36
CA TRP A 330 11.14 1.17 -17.48
C TRP A 330 12.44 1.41 -18.26
N ILE A 331 12.90 2.65 -18.29
CA ILE A 331 14.03 3.06 -19.13
C ILE A 331 15.34 2.44 -18.66
N GLY A 332 15.56 2.31 -17.37
CA GLY A 332 16.88 1.96 -16.86
C GLY A 332 17.30 0.52 -17.08
N LYS A 333 16.38 -0.42 -17.17
CA LYS A 333 16.68 -1.85 -17.21
C LYS A 333 16.34 -2.51 -18.55
N THR A 334 15.38 -1.98 -19.29
CA THR A 334 14.97 -2.58 -20.57
C THR A 334 14.66 -1.53 -21.60
N LEU A 335 14.98 -1.83 -22.87
CA LEU A 335 14.57 -1.05 -24.04
C LEU A 335 13.29 -1.59 -24.67
N TYR A 336 12.59 -2.50 -24.00
CA TYR A 336 11.36 -3.11 -24.46
C TYR A 336 10.31 -3.09 -23.33
N ARG A 337 9.05 -3.13 -23.72
CA ARG A 337 7.96 -3.34 -22.74
C ARG A 337 8.05 -4.75 -22.18
N MET A 338 8.10 -4.86 -20.87
CA MET A 338 8.04 -6.15 -20.18
C MET A 338 6.59 -6.65 -20.20
N PRO A 339 6.28 -7.79 -20.86
CA PRO A 339 4.89 -8.23 -21.04
C PRO A 339 4.10 -8.41 -19.75
N LEU A 340 4.78 -8.79 -18.65
CA LEU A 340 4.14 -8.99 -17.36
C LEU A 340 3.89 -7.68 -16.60
N VAL A 341 4.74 -6.67 -16.78
CA VAL A 341 4.71 -5.42 -16.02
C VAL A 341 4.01 -4.30 -16.81
N ASN A 342 4.38 -4.12 -18.08
CA ASN A 342 3.84 -3.09 -18.95
C ASN A 342 2.68 -3.63 -19.79
N ASN A 343 1.60 -4.05 -19.14
CA ASN A 343 0.45 -4.65 -19.79
C ASN A 343 -0.78 -3.76 -19.63
N ASP A 344 -1.15 -3.07 -20.71
CA ASP A 344 -2.32 -2.19 -20.73
C ASP A 344 -3.63 -2.94 -20.45
N LEU A 345 -3.68 -4.27 -20.69
CA LEU A 345 -4.86 -5.08 -20.38
C LEU A 345 -5.15 -5.11 -18.86
N TYR A 346 -4.13 -5.07 -18.02
CA TYR A 346 -4.35 -4.99 -16.56
C TYR A 346 -4.96 -3.65 -16.17
N LEU A 347 -4.51 -2.56 -16.78
CA LEU A 347 -5.07 -1.24 -16.54
C LEU A 347 -6.52 -1.16 -17.02
N GLU A 348 -6.81 -1.65 -18.22
CA GLU A 348 -8.18 -1.67 -18.77
C GLU A 348 -9.11 -2.58 -17.95
N LEU A 349 -8.64 -3.74 -17.49
CA LEU A 349 -9.37 -4.59 -16.55
C LEU A 349 -9.66 -3.84 -15.24
N ALA A 350 -8.67 -3.16 -14.69
CA ALA A 350 -8.82 -2.40 -13.45
C ALA A 350 -9.82 -1.25 -13.59
N LYS A 351 -9.80 -0.52 -14.71
CA LYS A 351 -10.78 0.53 -15.01
C LYS A 351 -12.20 -0.03 -15.15
N ALA A 352 -12.36 -1.12 -15.90
CA ALA A 352 -13.64 -1.78 -16.08
C ALA A 352 -14.21 -2.28 -14.75
N ASP A 353 -13.39 -2.97 -13.95
CA ASP A 353 -13.74 -3.45 -12.62
C ASP A 353 -14.09 -2.31 -11.66
N PHE A 354 -13.27 -1.26 -11.65
CA PHE A 354 -13.53 -0.08 -10.82
C PHE A 354 -14.89 0.52 -11.13
N ASN A 355 -15.18 0.78 -12.40
CA ASN A 355 -16.43 1.40 -12.83
C ASN A 355 -17.64 0.50 -12.58
N GLN A 356 -17.50 -0.82 -12.76
CA GLN A 356 -18.59 -1.78 -12.48
C GLN A 356 -18.93 -1.79 -11.00
N LEU A 357 -17.92 -1.90 -10.14
CA LEU A 357 -18.13 -1.88 -8.68
C LEU A 357 -18.64 -0.52 -8.20
N GLN A 358 -18.17 0.58 -8.78
CA GLN A 358 -18.67 1.91 -8.46
C GLN A 358 -20.18 2.02 -8.75
N SER A 359 -20.65 1.47 -9.89
CA SER A 359 -22.08 1.46 -10.20
C SER A 359 -22.88 0.66 -9.18
N LEU A 360 -22.37 -0.48 -8.69
CA LEU A 360 -22.97 -1.26 -7.61
C LEU A 360 -23.04 -0.44 -6.31
N HIS A 361 -21.96 0.21 -5.94
CA HIS A 361 -21.91 1.04 -4.73
C HIS A 361 -22.82 2.27 -4.81
N GLN A 362 -23.08 2.81 -6.00
CA GLN A 362 -24.07 3.87 -6.20
C GLN A 362 -25.50 3.35 -5.96
N LEU A 363 -25.82 2.12 -6.37
CA LEU A 363 -27.11 1.51 -6.06
C LEU A 363 -27.29 1.26 -4.56
N GLU A 364 -26.22 0.81 -3.89
CA GLU A 364 -26.21 0.66 -2.43
C GLU A 364 -26.41 2.02 -1.73
N TRP A 365 -25.75 3.08 -2.22
CA TRP A 365 -25.94 4.44 -1.72
C TRP A 365 -27.40 4.90 -1.86
N LEU A 366 -28.03 4.69 -3.00
CA LEU A 366 -29.45 5.04 -3.19
C LEU A 366 -30.36 4.28 -2.21
N SER A 367 -30.08 2.99 -1.98
CA SER A 367 -30.82 2.19 -0.99
C SER A 367 -30.63 2.70 0.44
N LEU A 368 -29.41 3.11 0.81
CA LEU A 368 -29.09 3.69 2.12
C LEU A 368 -29.74 5.07 2.29
N HIS A 369 -29.76 5.89 1.25
CA HIS A 369 -30.43 7.18 1.29
C HIS A 369 -31.92 7.05 1.49
N LYS A 370 -32.57 6.13 0.78
CA LYS A 370 -33.98 5.79 0.98
C LYS A 370 -34.24 5.30 2.40
N TRP A 371 -33.44 4.37 2.91
CA TRP A 371 -33.54 3.91 4.30
C TRP A 371 -33.40 5.06 5.32
N TYR A 372 -32.49 6.00 5.08
CA TYR A 372 -32.28 7.17 5.93
C TYR A 372 -33.52 8.08 5.96
N GLU A 373 -34.15 8.31 4.82
CA GLU A 373 -35.38 9.11 4.72
C GLU A 373 -36.56 8.42 5.42
N GLU A 374 -36.78 7.13 5.15
CA GLU A 374 -37.89 6.33 5.72
C GLU A 374 -37.76 6.17 7.24
N SER A 375 -36.51 6.03 7.75
CA SER A 375 -36.27 5.93 9.20
C SER A 375 -36.42 7.25 9.96
N GLY A 376 -36.54 8.39 9.27
CA GLY A 376 -36.65 9.70 9.88
C GLY A 376 -35.44 10.14 10.72
N LEU A 377 -34.25 9.59 10.46
CA LEU A 377 -33.02 9.84 11.22
C LEU A 377 -32.60 11.31 11.21
N ILE A 378 -33.07 12.11 10.26
CA ILE A 378 -32.89 13.57 10.24
C ILE A 378 -33.41 14.24 11.52
N SER A 379 -34.49 13.75 12.07
CA SER A 379 -35.09 14.30 13.32
C SER A 379 -34.23 14.04 14.55
N TYR A 380 -33.26 13.12 14.45
CA TYR A 380 -32.29 12.78 15.50
C TYR A 380 -30.92 13.46 15.31
N GLY A 381 -30.81 14.39 14.36
CA GLY A 381 -29.59 15.16 14.11
C GLY A 381 -28.58 14.48 13.19
N VAL A 382 -28.93 13.36 12.58
CA VAL A 382 -28.11 12.70 11.57
C VAL A 382 -28.27 13.42 10.23
N SER A 383 -27.14 13.85 9.65
CA SER A 383 -27.16 14.45 8.32
C SER A 383 -26.94 13.39 7.23
N TRP A 384 -27.49 13.61 6.05
CA TRP A 384 -27.21 12.76 4.88
C TRP A 384 -25.71 12.67 4.56
N ARG A 385 -24.94 13.72 4.88
CA ARG A 385 -23.47 13.73 4.73
C ARG A 385 -22.79 12.73 5.66
N SER A 386 -23.32 12.52 6.87
CA SER A 386 -22.81 11.50 7.80
C SER A 386 -23.04 10.09 7.24
N VAL A 387 -24.22 9.86 6.64
CA VAL A 387 -24.53 8.59 5.97
C VAL A 387 -23.60 8.36 4.78
N LEU A 388 -23.38 9.37 3.93
CA LEU A 388 -22.49 9.29 2.78
C LEU A 388 -21.03 9.02 3.21
N ARG A 389 -20.58 9.66 4.26
CA ARG A 389 -19.24 9.41 4.83
C ARG A 389 -19.10 7.97 5.32
N ALA A 390 -20.09 7.44 6.03
CA ALA A 390 -20.09 6.05 6.48
C ALA A 390 -20.12 5.08 5.29
N CYS A 391 -20.92 5.36 4.26
CA CYS A 391 -20.99 4.60 3.01
C CYS A 391 -19.60 4.59 2.32
N PHE A 392 -18.96 5.74 2.17
CA PHE A 392 -17.63 5.83 1.60
C PHE A 392 -16.61 4.99 2.37
N LEU A 393 -16.57 5.06 3.70
CA LEU A 393 -15.62 4.30 4.51
C LEU A 393 -15.81 2.79 4.37
N ALA A 394 -17.07 2.33 4.43
CA ALA A 394 -17.38 0.92 4.24
C ALA A 394 -16.96 0.43 2.85
N THR A 395 -17.31 1.19 1.80
CA THR A 395 -16.99 0.88 0.40
C THR A 395 -15.50 0.95 0.11
N ALA A 396 -14.81 1.94 0.68
CA ALA A 396 -13.36 2.10 0.46
C ALA A 396 -12.53 1.00 1.14
N CYS A 397 -13.07 0.37 2.19
CA CYS A 397 -12.43 -0.74 2.90
C CYS A 397 -12.86 -2.12 2.38
N ILE A 398 -14.12 -2.27 1.96
CA ILE A 398 -14.73 -3.53 1.52
C ILE A 398 -15.42 -3.24 0.19
N PHE A 399 -14.81 -3.60 -0.93
CA PHE A 399 -15.32 -3.21 -2.25
C PHE A 399 -15.83 -4.38 -3.11
N GLU A 400 -15.59 -5.62 -2.70
CA GLU A 400 -15.97 -6.82 -3.42
C GLU A 400 -17.50 -6.94 -3.55
N PRO A 401 -18.04 -7.38 -4.71
CA PRO A 401 -19.49 -7.36 -4.99
C PRO A 401 -20.29 -8.27 -4.07
N ASP A 402 -19.76 -9.39 -3.67
CA ASP A 402 -20.37 -10.40 -2.79
C ASP A 402 -20.48 -9.95 -1.32
N ARG A 403 -19.82 -8.83 -0.95
CA ARG A 403 -19.78 -8.32 0.41
C ARG A 403 -20.71 -7.15 0.68
N ALA A 404 -21.79 -7.00 -0.09
CA ALA A 404 -22.78 -5.93 0.05
C ALA A 404 -23.45 -5.92 1.45
N ALA A 405 -23.79 -7.08 2.00
CA ALA A 405 -24.39 -7.19 3.33
C ALA A 405 -23.48 -6.60 4.43
N GLU A 406 -22.18 -6.85 4.35
CA GLU A 406 -21.18 -6.32 5.27
C GLU A 406 -21.11 -4.78 5.19
N ARG A 407 -21.08 -4.21 3.98
CA ARG A 407 -21.08 -2.74 3.78
C ARG A 407 -22.35 -2.09 4.31
N LEU A 408 -23.52 -2.62 3.95
CA LEU A 408 -24.81 -2.08 4.38
C LEU A 408 -25.00 -2.19 5.90
N GLY A 409 -24.58 -3.31 6.50
CA GLY A 409 -24.55 -3.51 7.95
C GLY A 409 -23.66 -2.49 8.65
N TRP A 410 -22.45 -2.29 8.14
CA TRP A 410 -21.50 -1.28 8.64
C TRP A 410 -22.13 0.11 8.65
N VAL A 411 -22.65 0.57 7.50
CA VAL A 411 -23.22 1.94 7.39
C VAL A 411 -24.37 2.16 8.35
N ARG A 412 -25.35 1.24 8.37
CA ARG A 412 -26.52 1.35 9.24
C ARG A 412 -26.14 1.35 10.72
N THR A 413 -25.21 0.48 11.11
CA THR A 413 -24.69 0.42 12.48
C THR A 413 -23.95 1.71 12.86
N ALA A 414 -23.06 2.22 12.02
CA ALA A 414 -22.33 3.45 12.27
C ALA A 414 -23.26 4.65 12.46
N VAL A 415 -24.25 4.79 11.57
CA VAL A 415 -25.22 5.88 11.58
C VAL A 415 -26.12 5.84 12.82
N LEU A 416 -26.61 4.65 13.19
CA LEU A 416 -27.43 4.49 14.40
C LEU A 416 -26.63 4.69 15.70
N ALA A 417 -25.40 4.20 15.76
CA ALA A 417 -24.51 4.43 16.90
C ALA A 417 -24.25 5.94 17.09
N ASP A 418 -24.03 6.68 15.99
CA ASP A 418 -23.89 8.15 16.03
C ASP A 418 -25.18 8.84 16.49
N ALA A 419 -26.36 8.41 16.00
CA ALA A 419 -27.66 8.97 16.38
C ALA A 419 -27.96 8.75 17.87
N ILE A 420 -27.77 7.53 18.37
CA ILE A 420 -27.98 7.19 19.79
C ILE A 420 -26.97 7.94 20.68
N SER A 421 -25.70 7.99 20.27
CA SER A 421 -24.67 8.75 20.98
C SER A 421 -25.02 10.23 21.07
N ALA A 422 -25.50 10.84 19.99
CA ALA A 422 -25.95 12.24 19.97
C ALA A 422 -27.15 12.46 20.88
N TYR A 423 -28.11 11.53 20.88
CA TYR A 423 -29.27 11.57 21.76
C TYR A 423 -28.85 11.48 23.24
N PHE A 424 -27.98 10.55 23.61
CA PHE A 424 -27.51 10.38 24.99
C PHE A 424 -26.70 11.57 25.52
N ARG A 425 -26.02 12.31 24.64
CA ARG A 425 -25.25 13.53 24.98
C ARG A 425 -26.09 14.79 24.98
N SER A 426 -27.34 14.73 24.51
CA SER A 426 -28.18 15.90 24.48
C SER A 426 -28.50 16.39 25.88
N LYS A 427 -28.55 17.72 26.09
CA LYS A 427 -28.92 18.32 27.38
C LYS A 427 -30.36 17.95 27.82
N THR A 428 -31.14 17.43 26.91
CA THR A 428 -32.55 17.02 27.15
C THR A 428 -32.65 15.56 27.55
N CYS A 429 -31.61 14.76 27.44
CA CYS A 429 -31.58 13.34 27.82
C CYS A 429 -31.09 13.18 29.26
N THR A 430 -32.01 12.88 30.17
CA THR A 430 -31.69 12.61 31.58
C THR A 430 -31.15 11.19 31.76
N THR A 431 -30.49 10.92 32.89
CA THR A 431 -30.04 9.58 33.29
C THR A 431 -31.22 8.56 33.30
N GLU A 432 -32.39 8.97 33.74
CA GLU A 432 -33.58 8.11 33.75
C GLU A 432 -34.05 7.77 32.32
N MET A 433 -33.96 8.73 31.39
CA MET A 433 -34.30 8.50 29.98
C MET A 433 -33.32 7.52 29.31
N ARG A 434 -32.03 7.58 29.63
CA ARG A 434 -31.06 6.59 29.17
C ARG A 434 -31.32 5.20 29.72
N ARG A 435 -31.63 5.09 31.02
CA ARG A 435 -31.99 3.82 31.67
C ARG A 435 -33.30 3.25 31.07
N ALA A 436 -34.27 4.11 30.76
CA ALA A 436 -35.50 3.69 30.11
C ALA A 436 -35.29 3.21 28.67
N PHE A 437 -34.38 3.87 27.92
CA PHE A 437 -33.94 3.42 26.58
C PHE A 437 -33.32 2.01 26.66
N LEU A 438 -32.40 1.79 27.59
CA LEU A 438 -31.76 0.50 27.80
C LEU A 438 -32.75 -0.59 28.17
N ARG A 439 -33.63 -0.35 29.14
CA ARG A 439 -34.68 -1.32 29.53
C ARG A 439 -35.59 -1.68 28.34
N ARG A 440 -36.05 -0.69 27.60
CA ARG A 440 -36.88 -0.96 26.41
C ARG A 440 -36.18 -1.84 25.37
N PHE A 441 -34.91 -1.62 25.14
CA PHE A 441 -34.12 -2.46 24.19
C PHE A 441 -33.88 -3.87 24.73
N LEU A 442 -33.56 -4.01 26.04
CA LEU A 442 -33.20 -5.29 26.66
C LEU A 442 -34.43 -6.20 26.92
N ASP A 443 -35.50 -5.63 27.46
CA ASP A 443 -36.61 -6.41 28.05
C ASP A 443 -37.76 -6.72 27.07
N ASP A 444 -37.70 -6.20 25.83
CA ASP A 444 -38.80 -6.24 24.85
C ASP A 444 -40.16 -5.76 25.45
N ALA A 445 -40.13 -5.09 26.60
CA ALA A 445 -41.29 -4.65 27.31
C ALA A 445 -41.76 -3.28 26.80
N ASP A 446 -42.95 -3.22 26.27
CA ASP A 446 -43.69 -1.98 26.08
C ASP A 446 -44.24 -1.51 27.41
N ASP A 447 -43.38 -0.81 28.18
CA ASP A 447 -43.79 -0.19 29.44
C ASP A 447 -44.57 1.10 29.12
N ASP A 448 -45.89 1.01 29.05
CA ASP A 448 -46.79 2.03 28.50
C ASP A 448 -47.14 3.18 29.46
N HIS A 449 -46.60 3.22 30.69
CA HIS A 449 -47.02 4.23 31.66
C HIS A 449 -45.88 4.99 32.36
N VAL A 450 -45.40 6.06 31.73
CA VAL A 450 -44.80 7.18 32.47
C VAL A 450 -45.70 8.40 32.25
N ASN A 451 -46.48 8.71 33.26
CA ASN A 451 -47.39 9.86 33.24
C ASN A 451 -46.59 11.14 33.55
N CYS A 452 -46.03 11.81 32.54
CA CYS A 452 -45.28 13.06 32.66
C CYS A 452 -46.07 14.25 32.12
N ASN A 453 -46.32 15.22 32.97
CA ASN A 453 -47.03 16.47 32.61
C ASN A 453 -46.17 17.54 31.93
N ASN A 454 -44.93 17.20 31.51
CA ASN A 454 -44.00 18.17 30.92
C ASN A 454 -43.77 17.86 29.43
N ASP A 455 -44.10 18.78 28.52
CA ASP A 455 -44.02 18.62 27.08
C ASP A 455 -42.60 18.31 26.55
N ARG A 456 -41.58 18.80 27.24
CA ARG A 456 -40.16 18.51 26.89
C ARG A 456 -39.80 17.05 27.19
N ILE A 457 -40.29 16.49 28.32
CA ILE A 457 -40.08 15.09 28.70
C ILE A 457 -40.85 14.17 27.75
N ARG A 458 -42.08 14.50 27.40
CA ARG A 458 -42.89 13.75 26.40
C ARG A 458 -42.21 13.73 25.01
N SER A 459 -41.64 14.84 24.57
CA SER A 459 -40.88 14.91 23.30
C SER A 459 -39.63 14.03 23.34
N GLY A 460 -38.83 14.05 24.44
CA GLY A 460 -37.68 13.21 24.62
C GLY A 460 -38.00 11.71 24.68
N GLU A 461 -39.05 11.32 25.35
CA GLU A 461 -39.55 9.93 25.41
C GLU A 461 -40.02 9.42 24.03
N ARG A 462 -40.72 10.23 23.27
CA ARG A 462 -41.14 9.87 21.90
C ARG A 462 -39.93 9.63 21.01
N ARG A 463 -38.87 10.46 21.12
CA ARG A 463 -37.60 10.27 20.42
C ARG A 463 -36.92 8.98 20.87
N SER A 464 -36.83 8.70 22.18
CA SER A 464 -36.26 7.47 22.71
C SER A 464 -36.94 6.22 22.13
N ARG A 465 -38.30 6.18 22.16
CA ARG A 465 -39.07 5.05 21.59
C ARG A 465 -38.80 4.85 20.11
N GLY A 466 -38.78 5.92 19.31
CA GLY A 466 -38.49 5.85 17.88
C GLY A 466 -37.09 5.30 17.57
N LEU A 467 -36.07 5.74 18.30
CA LEU A 467 -34.70 5.21 18.11
C LEU A 467 -34.58 3.74 18.51
N VAL A 468 -35.23 3.32 19.62
CA VAL A 468 -35.23 1.89 20.03
C VAL A 468 -35.90 1.03 18.96
N GLU A 469 -37.00 1.49 18.40
CA GLU A 469 -37.71 0.76 17.34
C GLU A 469 -36.87 0.62 16.07
N ILE A 470 -36.23 1.70 15.60
CA ILE A 470 -35.31 1.65 14.45
C ILE A 470 -34.16 0.68 14.72
N LEU A 471 -33.58 0.71 15.94
CA LEU A 471 -32.51 -0.17 16.33
C LEU A 471 -32.95 -1.64 16.36
N ARG A 472 -34.11 -1.95 16.94
CA ARG A 472 -34.67 -3.30 16.96
C ARG A 472 -34.89 -3.85 15.55
N GLN A 473 -35.58 -3.07 14.70
CA GLN A 473 -35.82 -3.45 13.30
C GLN A 473 -34.52 -3.74 12.54
N LEU A 474 -33.49 -2.94 12.74
CA LEU A 474 -32.18 -3.18 12.11
C LEU A 474 -31.55 -4.47 12.64
N VAL A 475 -31.46 -4.64 13.95
CA VAL A 475 -30.80 -5.77 14.59
C VAL A 475 -31.50 -7.08 14.23
N ASP A 476 -32.82 -7.11 14.35
CA ASP A 476 -33.61 -8.30 14.03
C ASP A 476 -33.52 -8.68 12.56
N ARG A 477 -33.49 -7.69 11.67
CA ARG A 477 -33.34 -7.92 10.24
C ARG A 477 -31.97 -8.49 9.91
N LEU A 478 -30.87 -7.89 10.42
CA LEU A 478 -29.53 -8.33 10.13
C LEU A 478 -29.24 -9.71 10.77
N ASP A 479 -29.69 -9.96 11.99
CA ASP A 479 -29.56 -11.27 12.63
C ASP A 479 -30.37 -12.35 11.88
N TYR A 480 -31.57 -11.99 11.33
CA TYR A 480 -32.36 -12.89 10.50
C TYR A 480 -31.67 -13.19 9.15
N GLU A 481 -31.23 -12.17 8.43
CA GLU A 481 -30.56 -12.31 7.14
C GLU A 481 -29.29 -13.17 7.29
N ALA A 482 -28.50 -12.96 8.35
CA ALA A 482 -27.32 -13.74 8.65
C ALA A 482 -27.65 -15.22 8.99
N ALA A 483 -28.71 -15.45 9.78
CA ALA A 483 -29.13 -16.79 10.15
C ALA A 483 -29.73 -17.57 8.96
N ASP A 484 -30.49 -16.94 8.08
CA ASP A 484 -31.06 -17.55 6.87
C ASP A 484 -29.94 -17.97 5.89
N MET A 485 -28.96 -17.12 5.68
CA MET A 485 -27.81 -17.43 4.84
C MET A 485 -26.95 -18.56 5.44
N ALA A 486 -26.73 -18.57 6.76
CA ALA A 486 -26.00 -19.64 7.44
C ALA A 486 -26.73 -20.98 7.33
N ALA A 487 -28.04 -20.99 7.47
CA ALA A 487 -28.87 -22.19 7.33
C ALA A 487 -28.80 -22.78 5.91
N ARG A 488 -28.79 -21.93 4.88
CA ARG A 488 -28.59 -22.38 3.47
C ARG A 488 -27.21 -22.97 3.24
N GLY A 489 -26.18 -22.51 3.97
CA GLY A 489 -24.82 -23.07 3.97
C GLY A 489 -24.63 -24.31 4.84
N GLY A 490 -25.67 -24.82 5.50
CA GLY A 490 -25.59 -25.97 6.40
C GLY A 490 -25.01 -25.67 7.79
N ALA A 491 -24.80 -24.42 8.14
CA ALA A 491 -24.30 -23.99 9.43
C ALA A 491 -25.46 -23.56 10.35
N HIS A 492 -25.43 -23.98 11.63
CA HIS A 492 -26.34 -23.45 12.64
C HIS A 492 -25.76 -22.23 13.33
N MET A 493 -26.24 -21.05 12.95
CA MET A 493 -25.87 -19.80 13.61
C MET A 493 -26.95 -19.44 14.65
N GLN A 494 -26.55 -19.11 15.87
CA GLN A 494 -27.49 -18.62 16.89
C GLN A 494 -27.98 -17.23 16.48
N ARG A 495 -29.30 -17.08 16.38
CA ARG A 495 -29.96 -15.77 16.25
C ARG A 495 -29.60 -14.93 17.47
N ARG A 496 -29.41 -13.62 17.29
CA ARG A 496 -29.15 -12.60 18.32
C ARG A 496 -27.68 -12.27 18.64
N HIS A 497 -26.72 -12.65 17.79
CA HIS A 497 -25.33 -12.22 18.00
C HIS A 497 -25.15 -10.70 17.91
N LEU A 498 -25.79 -10.07 16.94
CA LEU A 498 -25.73 -8.63 16.76
C LEU A 498 -26.47 -7.90 17.87
N ARG A 499 -27.62 -8.43 18.30
CA ARG A 499 -28.39 -7.90 19.45
C ARG A 499 -27.50 -7.85 20.70
N ARG A 500 -26.79 -8.93 21.01
CA ARG A 500 -25.88 -8.99 22.16
C ARG A 500 -24.75 -7.96 22.05
N SER A 501 -24.19 -7.76 20.84
CA SER A 501 -23.15 -6.75 20.63
C SER A 501 -23.66 -5.33 20.88
N TRP A 502 -24.89 -5.04 20.48
CA TRP A 502 -25.53 -3.77 20.78
C TRP A 502 -25.87 -3.60 22.27
N GLU A 503 -26.30 -4.68 22.94
CA GLU A 503 -26.50 -4.68 24.39
C GLU A 503 -25.21 -4.34 25.13
N GLU A 504 -24.10 -5.00 24.78
CA GLU A 504 -22.78 -4.72 25.34
C GLU A 504 -22.38 -3.27 25.11
N TRP A 505 -22.57 -2.76 23.88
CA TRP A 505 -22.27 -1.36 23.54
C TRP A 505 -23.15 -0.37 24.33
N LEU A 506 -24.42 -0.61 24.48
CA LEU A 506 -25.32 0.24 25.24
C LEU A 506 -25.02 0.23 26.75
N LEU A 507 -24.57 -0.91 27.28
CA LEU A 507 -24.19 -1.04 28.69
C LEU A 507 -22.91 -0.27 29.06
N THR A 508 -22.05 0.07 28.11
CA THR A 508 -20.88 0.91 28.37
C THR A 508 -21.28 2.31 28.84
N TRP A 509 -22.34 2.85 28.29
CA TRP A 509 -22.91 4.14 28.70
C TRP A 509 -23.47 4.16 30.13
N ARG A 510 -23.89 3.00 30.64
CA ARG A 510 -24.35 2.86 32.05
C ARG A 510 -23.20 2.83 33.04
N LYS A 511 -22.11 2.14 32.70
CA LYS A 511 -20.93 2.05 33.58
C LYS A 511 -20.26 3.40 33.82
N GLU A 512 -20.31 4.30 32.85
CA GLU A 512 -19.80 5.67 32.98
C GLU A 512 -20.55 6.49 34.02
N GLU A 513 -21.87 6.29 34.11
CA GLU A 513 -22.69 6.98 35.11
C GLU A 513 -22.39 6.50 36.56
N GLU A 514 -22.16 5.20 36.74
CA GLU A 514 -21.92 4.57 38.02
C GLU A 514 -20.50 4.87 38.57
N SER A 515 -19.51 5.04 37.73
CA SER A 515 -18.14 5.28 38.15
C SER A 515 -17.84 6.70 38.62
N GLY A 516 -18.76 7.64 38.48
CA GLY A 516 -18.58 9.03 38.90
C GLY A 516 -17.40 9.75 38.22
N ALA A 517 -16.80 9.14 37.21
CA ALA A 517 -15.68 9.68 36.44
C ALA A 517 -16.14 10.86 35.57
N HIS A 518 -16.64 11.86 36.28
CA HIS A 518 -17.06 13.12 35.66
C HIS A 518 -15.87 14.00 35.33
N PHE A 519 -15.70 14.29 34.02
CA PHE A 519 -15.37 15.63 33.54
C PHE A 519 -13.94 16.17 33.65
N CYS A 520 -12.92 15.44 34.07
CA CYS A 520 -11.59 16.04 34.07
C CYS A 520 -10.84 15.99 32.72
N LEU A 521 -11.26 15.18 31.74
CA LEU A 521 -10.59 15.08 30.43
C LEU A 521 -11.53 14.96 29.22
N GLY A 522 -12.85 15.10 29.36
CA GLY A 522 -13.78 15.09 28.22
C GLY A 522 -13.75 13.82 27.37
N ILE A 523 -13.41 12.66 27.97
CA ILE A 523 -13.27 11.38 27.28
C ILE A 523 -14.67 10.85 26.97
N GLU A 524 -14.99 10.71 25.68
CA GLU A 524 -16.26 10.17 25.19
C GLU A 524 -16.13 8.66 25.00
N SER A 525 -16.36 7.87 26.06
CA SER A 525 -16.23 6.41 26.07
C SER A 525 -17.10 5.68 25.03
N GLY A 526 -18.28 6.16 24.72
CA GLY A 526 -19.20 5.49 23.80
C GLY A 526 -18.75 5.38 22.34
N ARG A 527 -17.72 6.16 21.90
CA ARG A 527 -17.19 6.03 20.54
C ARG A 527 -16.12 4.94 20.39
N GLU A 528 -15.42 4.62 21.43
CA GLU A 528 -14.38 3.57 21.43
C GLU A 528 -15.00 2.21 21.13
N GLU A 529 -16.11 1.93 21.80
CA GLU A 529 -16.88 0.71 21.62
C GLU A 529 -17.58 0.63 20.25
N THR A 530 -17.80 1.77 19.57
CA THR A 530 -18.42 1.79 18.23
C THR A 530 -17.53 1.07 17.20
N GLY A 531 -16.21 1.17 17.30
CA GLY A 531 -15.30 0.45 16.40
C GLY A 531 -15.43 -1.07 16.56
N LEU A 532 -15.51 -1.58 17.79
CA LEU A 532 -15.73 -3.01 18.06
C LEU A 532 -17.12 -3.46 17.62
N LEU A 533 -18.14 -2.63 17.82
CA LEU A 533 -19.50 -2.90 17.34
C LEU A 533 -19.53 -3.05 15.81
N LEU A 534 -18.80 -2.19 15.08
CA LEU A 534 -18.66 -2.28 13.62
C LEU A 534 -17.96 -3.56 13.19
N ILE A 535 -16.85 -3.93 13.85
CA ILE A 535 -16.15 -5.19 13.59
C ILE A 535 -17.11 -6.37 13.73
N ARG A 536 -17.83 -6.45 14.84
CA ARG A 536 -18.81 -7.52 15.11
C ARG A 536 -19.97 -7.53 14.09
N THR A 537 -20.46 -6.35 13.70
CA THR A 537 -21.49 -6.23 12.66
C THR A 537 -21.00 -6.82 11.33
N VAL A 538 -19.81 -6.44 10.90
CA VAL A 538 -19.23 -6.95 9.63
C VAL A 538 -19.02 -8.46 9.69
N GLU A 539 -18.60 -9.00 10.84
CA GLU A 539 -18.42 -10.44 11.01
C GLU A 539 -19.74 -11.20 10.97
N VAL A 540 -20.78 -10.69 11.63
CA VAL A 540 -22.13 -11.29 11.61
C VAL A 540 -22.68 -11.26 10.18
N CYS A 541 -22.65 -10.13 9.51
CA CYS A 541 -23.10 -10.00 8.12
C CYS A 541 -22.29 -10.86 7.14
N GLY A 542 -21.01 -11.11 7.44
CA GLY A 542 -20.12 -11.98 6.67
C GLY A 542 -20.14 -13.46 7.09
N GLN A 543 -21.04 -13.86 8.01
CA GLN A 543 -21.19 -15.24 8.54
C GLN A 543 -19.91 -15.83 9.17
N ARG A 544 -19.06 -14.99 9.72
CA ARG A 544 -17.76 -15.39 10.29
C ARG A 544 -17.76 -15.54 11.81
N TYR A 545 -18.91 -15.33 12.42
CA TYR A 545 -19.09 -15.39 13.87
C TYR A 545 -19.27 -16.85 14.32
N GLY A 546 -18.18 -17.53 14.68
CA GLY A 546 -18.19 -18.90 15.17
C GLY A 546 -18.39 -18.98 16.70
N SER A 547 -19.15 -19.94 17.16
CA SER A 547 -19.49 -20.17 18.58
C SER A 547 -18.32 -20.60 19.48
N GLY A 548 -17.12 -20.79 18.95
CA GLY A 548 -15.95 -21.33 19.65
C GLY A 548 -14.88 -20.32 20.08
N GLU A 549 -14.84 -19.15 19.45
CA GLU A 549 -13.68 -18.26 19.54
C GLU A 549 -13.74 -17.26 20.74
N LEU A 550 -14.87 -17.15 21.42
CA LEU A 550 -15.10 -16.17 22.49
C LEU A 550 -14.72 -16.62 23.90
N LYS A 551 -14.19 -17.83 24.10
CA LYS A 551 -14.13 -18.45 25.43
C LYS A 551 -12.80 -18.43 26.16
N THR A 552 -11.74 -17.84 25.62
CA THR A 552 -10.46 -17.74 26.36
C THR A 552 -9.97 -16.27 26.41
N GLU A 553 -9.69 -15.76 27.58
CA GLU A 553 -9.17 -14.40 27.81
C GLU A 553 -7.85 -14.12 27.08
N ASP A 554 -7.13 -15.14 26.68
CA ASP A 554 -5.88 -15.10 25.90
C ASP A 554 -6.06 -15.39 24.41
N SER A 555 -7.28 -15.37 23.89
CA SER A 555 -7.49 -15.62 22.46
C SER A 555 -6.90 -14.52 21.59
N GLU A 556 -6.45 -14.87 20.40
CA GLU A 556 -5.99 -13.91 19.38
C GLU A 556 -7.05 -12.84 19.07
N TYR A 557 -8.32 -13.22 19.09
CA TYR A 557 -9.45 -12.31 18.96
C TYR A 557 -9.47 -11.25 20.06
N SER A 558 -9.34 -11.67 21.33
CA SER A 558 -9.31 -10.74 22.47
C SER A 558 -8.12 -9.79 22.40
N ARG A 559 -6.98 -10.25 21.91
CA ARG A 559 -5.81 -9.41 21.69
C ARG A 559 -6.05 -8.35 20.61
N LEU A 560 -6.62 -8.75 19.45
CA LEU A 560 -6.98 -7.83 18.37
C LEU A 560 -8.02 -6.81 18.85
N ALA A 561 -9.04 -7.25 19.60
CA ALA A 561 -10.07 -6.37 20.13
C ALA A 561 -9.50 -5.33 21.11
N ARG A 562 -8.61 -5.73 22.01
CA ARG A 562 -7.94 -4.79 22.94
C ARG A 562 -7.07 -3.76 22.19
N LEU A 563 -6.28 -4.19 21.19
CA LEU A 563 -5.47 -3.28 20.37
C LEU A 563 -6.36 -2.32 19.59
N ALA A 564 -7.40 -2.82 18.96
CA ALA A 564 -8.33 -1.98 18.20
C ALA A 564 -9.02 -0.93 19.10
N SER A 565 -9.50 -1.34 20.27
CA SER A 565 -10.12 -0.43 21.26
C SER A 565 -9.16 0.67 21.70
N SER A 566 -7.92 0.32 22.04
CA SER A 566 -6.89 1.30 22.42
C SER A 566 -6.60 2.30 21.29
N ILE A 567 -6.46 1.82 20.05
CA ILE A 567 -6.26 2.68 18.88
C ILE A 567 -7.46 3.62 18.69
N PHE A 568 -8.70 3.11 18.76
CA PHE A 568 -9.91 3.95 18.63
C PHE A 568 -9.93 5.06 19.68
N HIS A 569 -9.61 4.74 20.93
CA HIS A 569 -9.52 5.70 22.03
C HIS A 569 -8.53 6.83 21.71
N ARG A 570 -7.30 6.49 21.36
CA ARG A 570 -6.24 7.47 21.07
C ARG A 570 -6.57 8.34 19.86
N LEU A 571 -7.13 7.75 18.81
CA LEU A 571 -7.56 8.50 17.61
C LEU A 571 -8.66 9.50 17.91
N GLN A 572 -9.57 9.16 18.82
CA GLN A 572 -10.60 10.10 19.28
C GLN A 572 -10.03 11.26 20.10
N LEU A 573 -9.11 10.97 21.02
CA LEU A 573 -8.39 12.00 21.76
C LEU A 573 -7.65 12.96 20.81
N ARG A 574 -6.98 12.41 19.80
CA ARG A 574 -6.31 13.19 18.75
C ARG A 574 -7.26 14.14 18.04
N MET A 575 -8.42 13.64 17.59
CA MET A 575 -9.41 14.47 16.88
C MET A 575 -9.94 15.64 17.72
N LYS A 576 -10.04 15.48 19.02
CA LYS A 576 -10.46 16.55 19.94
C LYS A 576 -9.37 17.62 20.14
N LEU A 577 -8.11 17.19 20.20
CA LEU A 577 -6.98 18.08 20.43
C LEU A 577 -6.57 18.92 19.22
N THR A 578 -6.95 18.51 18.01
CA THR A 578 -6.57 19.19 16.77
C THR A 578 -7.16 20.61 16.64
N GLN A 579 -8.08 21.02 17.52
CA GLN A 579 -8.73 22.34 17.54
C GLN A 579 -8.11 23.36 18.54
N GLY A 580 -6.89 23.14 19.07
CA GLY A 580 -6.39 23.89 20.23
C GLY A 580 -4.94 24.40 20.16
N THR A 581 -4.46 24.89 21.29
CA THR A 581 -3.21 25.61 21.60
C THR A 581 -1.90 24.85 21.32
N ILE A 582 -0.73 25.53 21.48
CA ILE A 582 0.63 24.95 21.30
C ILE A 582 0.88 23.73 22.19
N GLU A 583 0.36 23.71 23.43
CA GLU A 583 0.42 22.55 24.32
C GLU A 583 -0.24 21.30 23.72
N ASN A 584 -1.34 21.49 22.98
CA ASN A 584 -2.04 20.41 22.29
C ASN A 584 -1.21 19.79 21.16
N GLN A 585 -0.30 20.54 20.52
CA GLN A 585 0.58 19.99 19.48
C GLN A 585 1.58 18.98 20.01
N THR A 586 2.13 19.20 21.21
CA THR A 586 3.06 18.25 21.83
C THR A 586 2.34 16.98 22.25
N ILE A 587 1.14 17.10 22.81
CA ILE A 587 0.30 15.96 23.19
C ILE A 587 -0.12 15.18 21.93
N THR A 588 -0.52 15.84 20.86
CA THR A 588 -0.90 15.21 19.59
C THR A 588 0.27 14.42 18.99
N LYS A 589 1.50 14.96 18.97
CA LYS A 589 2.69 14.23 18.50
C LYS A 589 2.99 12.97 19.33
N LYS A 590 2.76 13.03 20.66
CA LYS A 590 2.92 11.86 21.53
C LYS A 590 1.87 10.80 21.21
N LEU A 591 0.61 11.21 21.08
CA LEU A 591 -0.49 10.32 20.70
C LEU A 591 -0.25 9.66 19.33
N ASP A 592 0.22 10.42 18.33
CA ASP A 592 0.52 9.89 17.01
C ASP A 592 1.57 8.76 17.07
N LYS A 593 2.63 8.91 17.89
CA LYS A 593 3.63 7.85 18.11
C LYS A 593 3.06 6.62 18.81
N GLU A 594 2.19 6.82 19.81
CA GLU A 594 1.55 5.72 20.54
C GLU A 594 0.58 4.96 19.64
N VAL A 595 -0.24 5.66 18.83
CA VAL A 595 -1.11 5.06 17.82
C VAL A 595 -0.29 4.28 16.80
N GLU A 596 0.82 4.82 16.34
CA GLU A 596 1.68 4.15 15.38
C GLU A 596 2.25 2.83 15.93
N SER A 597 2.73 2.84 17.17
CA SER A 597 3.22 1.63 17.85
C SER A 597 2.13 0.56 18.00
N GLU A 598 0.90 0.97 18.31
CA GLU A 598 -0.23 0.04 18.42
C GLU A 598 -0.70 -0.48 17.05
N MET A 599 -0.64 0.36 16.00
CA MET A 599 -0.88 -0.07 14.61
C MET A 599 0.15 -1.13 14.18
N GLN A 600 1.42 -0.97 14.52
CA GLN A 600 2.46 -1.96 14.25
C GLN A 600 2.19 -3.28 14.98
N ALA A 601 1.77 -3.23 16.26
CA ALA A 601 1.39 -4.40 17.02
C ALA A 601 0.15 -5.10 16.45
N LEU A 602 -0.82 -4.34 15.95
CA LEU A 602 -2.01 -4.86 15.26
C LEU A 602 -1.61 -5.56 13.95
N VAL A 603 -0.82 -4.90 13.12
CA VAL A 603 -0.30 -5.47 11.85
C VAL A 603 0.49 -6.75 12.11
N HIS A 604 1.38 -6.75 13.10
CA HIS A 604 2.12 -7.96 13.50
C HIS A 604 1.19 -9.11 13.86
N THR A 605 0.16 -8.85 14.68
CA THR A 605 -0.80 -9.89 15.10
C THR A 605 -1.60 -10.41 13.89
N ILE A 606 -1.94 -9.55 12.93
CA ILE A 606 -2.69 -9.92 11.72
C ILE A 606 -1.83 -10.75 10.77
N LEU A 607 -0.59 -10.35 10.53
CA LEU A 607 0.32 -11.00 9.57
C LEU A 607 0.97 -12.28 10.15
N LYS A 608 1.00 -12.42 11.47
CA LYS A 608 1.51 -13.66 12.08
C LYS A 608 0.66 -14.86 11.68
N HIS A 609 1.33 -15.88 11.17
CA HIS A 609 0.67 -17.16 10.87
C HIS A 609 0.11 -17.77 12.16
N SER A 610 -1.20 -17.68 12.30
CA SER A 610 -1.97 -18.35 13.32
C SER A 610 -3.20 -18.98 12.67
N THR A 611 -3.49 -20.21 13.00
CA THR A 611 -4.65 -20.95 12.49
C THR A 611 -5.92 -20.68 13.30
N SER A 612 -5.82 -19.88 14.37
CA SER A 612 -6.94 -19.65 15.30
C SER A 612 -8.03 -18.72 14.74
N LEU A 613 -7.64 -17.75 13.91
CA LEU A 613 -8.58 -16.80 13.27
C LEU A 613 -8.52 -16.85 11.75
N SER A 614 -9.69 -16.68 11.14
CA SER A 614 -9.76 -16.59 9.67
C SER A 614 -9.06 -15.32 9.15
N SER A 615 -8.44 -15.41 7.97
CA SER A 615 -7.83 -14.26 7.30
C SER A 615 -8.83 -13.12 7.10
N LYS A 616 -10.10 -13.44 6.80
CA LYS A 616 -11.18 -12.43 6.64
C LYS A 616 -11.51 -11.72 7.95
N THR A 617 -11.49 -12.40 9.09
CA THR A 617 -11.67 -11.79 10.42
C THR A 617 -10.53 -10.83 10.72
N LYS A 618 -9.28 -11.26 10.54
CA LYS A 618 -8.09 -10.40 10.70
C LYS A 618 -8.16 -9.16 9.80
N GLN A 619 -8.59 -9.34 8.56
CA GLN A 619 -8.77 -8.23 7.61
C GLN A 619 -9.90 -7.28 8.04
N THR A 620 -10.97 -7.78 8.67
CA THR A 620 -12.06 -6.94 9.20
C THR A 620 -11.53 -5.99 10.29
N PHE A 621 -10.74 -6.50 11.25
CA PHE A 621 -10.09 -5.65 12.25
C PHE A 621 -9.25 -4.56 11.60
N LEU A 622 -8.39 -4.92 10.65
CA LEU A 622 -7.52 -3.97 9.95
C LEU A 622 -8.33 -2.91 9.20
N ASN A 623 -9.36 -3.31 8.46
CA ASN A 623 -10.17 -2.39 7.66
C ASN A 623 -10.92 -1.37 8.52
N VAL A 624 -11.53 -1.82 9.64
CA VAL A 624 -12.23 -0.90 10.53
C VAL A 624 -11.24 0.06 11.19
N VAL A 625 -10.11 -0.44 11.70
CA VAL A 625 -9.08 0.41 12.32
C VAL A 625 -8.50 1.41 11.32
N LYS A 626 -8.20 0.97 10.08
CA LYS A 626 -7.76 1.87 8.99
C LYS A 626 -8.76 3.00 8.73
N SER A 627 -10.05 2.70 8.74
CA SER A 627 -11.10 3.71 8.49
C SER A 627 -11.11 4.81 9.56
N PHE A 628 -10.91 4.45 10.83
CA PHE A 628 -10.80 5.42 11.93
C PHE A 628 -9.51 6.23 11.85
N TYR A 629 -8.38 5.56 11.56
CA TYR A 629 -7.11 6.24 11.37
C TYR A 629 -7.19 7.25 10.22
N TYR A 630 -7.74 6.83 9.09
CA TYR A 630 -7.95 7.68 7.93
C TYR A 630 -8.78 8.92 8.28
N LEU A 631 -9.91 8.76 8.97
CA LEU A 631 -10.75 9.90 9.40
C LEU A 631 -10.03 10.86 10.34
N ALA A 632 -9.19 10.34 11.22
CA ALA A 632 -8.46 11.16 12.19
C ALA A 632 -7.35 12.01 11.56
N HIS A 633 -6.81 11.58 10.40
CA HIS A 633 -5.66 12.23 9.76
C HIS A 633 -6.00 12.91 8.43
N CYS A 634 -7.12 12.54 7.79
CA CYS A 634 -7.48 13.09 6.48
C CYS A 634 -8.16 14.46 6.60
N PRO A 635 -7.63 15.50 5.92
CA PRO A 635 -8.29 16.81 5.85
C PRO A 635 -9.67 16.70 5.19
N THR A 636 -10.62 17.52 5.61
CA THR A 636 -12.00 17.50 5.08
C THR A 636 -12.06 17.68 3.56
N ALA A 637 -11.23 18.55 3.01
CA ALA A 637 -11.18 18.79 1.55
C ALA A 637 -10.73 17.53 0.80
N THR A 638 -9.68 16.85 1.29
CA THR A 638 -9.16 15.59 0.74
C THR A 638 -10.20 14.48 0.87
N LEU A 639 -10.87 14.36 2.04
CA LEU A 639 -11.95 13.40 2.26
C LEU A 639 -13.09 13.59 1.23
N ASN A 640 -13.55 14.83 1.01
CA ASN A 640 -14.61 15.12 0.04
C ASN A 640 -14.18 14.76 -1.39
N ASN A 641 -12.94 15.04 -1.77
CA ASN A 641 -12.38 14.63 -3.07
C ASN A 641 -12.35 13.11 -3.22
N HIS A 642 -11.90 12.38 -2.19
CA HIS A 642 -11.87 10.92 -2.22
C HIS A 642 -13.29 10.32 -2.26
N ILE A 643 -14.26 10.89 -1.56
CA ILE A 643 -15.68 10.48 -1.67
C ILE A 643 -16.15 10.64 -3.11
N SER A 644 -15.89 11.79 -3.74
CA SER A 644 -16.28 12.05 -5.14
C SER A 644 -15.67 11.03 -6.08
N LYS A 645 -14.37 10.81 -6.00
CA LYS A 645 -13.61 9.90 -6.86
C LYS A 645 -14.02 8.42 -6.68
N VAL A 646 -14.26 7.98 -5.46
CA VAL A 646 -14.57 6.57 -5.18
C VAL A 646 -16.03 6.24 -5.47
N ILE A 647 -16.98 7.13 -5.15
CA ILE A 647 -18.41 6.83 -5.26
C ILE A 647 -19.03 7.34 -6.57
N PHE A 648 -18.61 8.52 -7.08
CA PHE A 648 -19.37 9.20 -8.12
C PHE A 648 -18.61 9.39 -9.45
N GLU A 649 -17.32 9.67 -9.43
CA GLU A 649 -16.55 9.97 -10.64
C GLU A 649 -16.03 8.71 -11.30
N ARG A 650 -16.49 8.42 -12.51
CA ARG A 650 -15.97 7.27 -13.28
C ARG A 650 -14.49 7.44 -13.61
N VAL A 651 -13.79 6.33 -13.70
CA VAL A 651 -12.45 6.26 -14.27
C VAL A 651 -12.55 6.22 -15.78
N VAL A 652 -11.75 7.05 -16.45
CA VAL A 652 -11.70 7.17 -17.92
C VAL A 652 -10.47 6.45 -18.47
#